data_e375a110e273595cc70666d746335c2d
#
_entry.id   e375a110e273595cc70666d746335c2d
#
_cell.length_a   1.000
_cell.length_b   1.000
_cell.length_c   1.000
_cell.angle_alpha   90.00
_cell.angle_beta   90.00
_cell.angle_gamma   90.00
#
_symmetry.space_group_name_H-M   'P 1'
#
loop_
_entity.id
_entity.type
_entity.pdbx_description
1 polymer ?
#
loop_
_entity_poly.entity_id
_entity_poly.type
_entity_poly.pdbx_seq_one_letter_code
_entity_poly.pdbx_strand_id
1 'polypeptide(L)'
;MFPINPLSIAENEQEIPEWGFYVYMAGDNSLYEELDDDLNEMKMVGSNNDLEIVVLTDQVPQEDSHAYHVIQHGLEEVPLQDINSSWGNELDMGKGETLRDFMIWATTEYPAEKKILVIWNHGSGWEKVAEDRNSHLTVPEIRESIEQYREETGDSKLTMIGFDACLMGMFEIAYELKDQTEMVHGSEAYEPLEGWTYNHLLYKLDKNLSNEELAQNVVYDYIESYRNGSVYTSYSVTAAVIDTSKLESLWDDLENFSSELNSILPIYRDKISYSRDNTQRYDQNPNYRDLYDLTLNIETQIPMADSKYYSEKLQDSIDSAIMAEDHWQKPGKLSVDRAHGLTIYFPNEGIKTGYGDLRISQNSWYEFIENFEMGRNSEASFNNLYTSSVDTGTGHNDSVLINGNYNGNASEIKVRLVNSDGKVMNTYDGLVNNGNISNIFLQPTKSGNYLLEIGLYGDSGFLEDHYINNNLFINLQLPDLVANKPKIMIEDEKGDSYQVKNIQNGDIFWIEGDIQNVGTVSSENVTVLVNDNGVEKQFHFTKIEPNQIKTWNISSNASSLGEYNLEIELWSEDEFEIDPENNYTSFSFMIFDKVGHGYQVNTENKNILEIETNEKGEYEFPWLESYIIINNLEPQSWDYISIEATLPDNWTFESEDFLHITQETSVLVRIKPPLGTETDEYKINLNLIDRNGLQAGTGTVTVNVPQYYGVGIRAENIGDEVNIIIQNNGNGKDSFKLEKNLEEGLTLYLTETYFELEAFEEINIKGIGIQGNESKNYDAHFVVKSIGNQNISAEINLTIDINQTGIEERNTISVILAGVGILGIVYLIYQRRVE
;
A
#
# COMPACT_ATOMS: atom_id res chain seq x y z
N MET A 1 -37.13 65.88 -0.02
CA MET A 1 -36.98 64.65 -0.81
C MET A 1 -35.68 63.96 -0.32
N PHE A 2 -35.79 63.03 0.55
CA PHE A 2 -34.65 62.19 0.93
C PHE A 2 -34.63 60.95 0.01
N PRO A 3 -33.48 60.54 -0.49
CA PRO A 3 -33.42 59.36 -1.33
C PRO A 3 -33.57 58.11 -0.43
N ILE A 4 -34.52 57.26 -0.76
CA ILE A 4 -34.68 55.95 -0.20
C ILE A 4 -33.63 55.04 -0.87
N ASN A 5 -32.63 54.59 -0.11
CA ASN A 5 -31.76 53.51 -0.53
C ASN A 5 -32.58 52.21 -0.63
N PRO A 6 -32.49 51.44 -1.71
CA PRO A 6 -33.03 50.10 -1.71
C PRO A 6 -32.15 49.23 -0.78
N LEU A 7 -32.75 48.61 0.20
CA LEU A 7 -32.18 47.51 0.91
C LEU A 7 -31.85 46.41 -0.15
N SER A 8 -30.59 46.16 -0.35
CA SER A 8 -30.15 44.91 -0.98
C SER A 8 -30.51 43.78 0.02
N ILE A 9 -31.50 42.99 -0.34
CA ILE A 9 -31.67 41.65 0.21
C ILE A 9 -30.41 40.92 -0.28
N ALA A 10 -29.49 40.65 0.64
CA ALA A 10 -28.47 39.62 0.39
C ALA A 10 -29.31 38.32 0.28
N GLU A 11 -29.42 37.78 -0.89
CA GLU A 11 -29.66 36.36 -1.06
C GLU A 11 -28.54 35.69 -0.26
N ASN A 12 -28.90 35.02 0.81
CA ASN A 12 -28.01 34.05 1.41
C ASN A 12 -27.78 33.00 0.29
N GLU A 13 -26.67 33.04 -0.39
CA GLU A 13 -26.18 31.88 -1.11
C GLU A 13 -26.04 30.79 -0.03
N GLN A 14 -26.92 29.82 -0.05
CA GLN A 14 -26.82 28.65 0.79
C GLN A 14 -25.53 27.97 0.35
N GLU A 15 -24.53 27.87 1.24
CA GLU A 15 -23.28 27.14 0.92
C GLU A 15 -23.70 25.70 0.55
N ILE A 16 -23.27 25.28 -0.64
CA ILE A 16 -23.48 23.91 -1.11
C ILE A 16 -22.59 23.00 -0.25
N PRO A 17 -23.14 21.90 0.32
CA PRO A 17 -22.35 20.92 1.07
C PRO A 17 -21.15 20.40 0.25
N GLU A 18 -20.07 20.11 0.94
CA GLU A 18 -18.87 19.53 0.31
C GLU A 18 -19.19 18.14 -0.28
N TRP A 19 -19.95 17.32 0.46
CA TRP A 19 -20.20 15.93 0.13
C TRP A 19 -21.65 15.63 -0.15
N GLY A 20 -21.92 14.93 -1.27
CA GLY A 20 -23.17 14.25 -1.59
C GLY A 20 -22.94 12.74 -1.62
N PHE A 21 -23.68 12.04 -0.80
CA PHE A 21 -23.63 10.59 -0.68
C PHE A 21 -24.96 10.01 -1.17
N TYR A 22 -24.96 9.47 -2.37
CA TYR A 22 -26.13 9.01 -3.08
C TYR A 22 -26.11 7.48 -3.16
N VAL A 23 -27.14 6.83 -2.60
CA VAL A 23 -27.16 5.38 -2.51
C VAL A 23 -28.33 4.80 -3.30
N TYR A 24 -28.01 3.87 -4.19
CA TYR A 24 -28.95 3.15 -5.03
C TYR A 24 -29.10 1.71 -4.51
N MET A 25 -30.17 1.47 -3.71
CA MET A 25 -30.35 0.22 -2.93
C MET A 25 -31.44 -0.66 -3.56
N ALA A 26 -31.04 -1.57 -4.43
CA ALA A 26 -31.94 -2.54 -5.06
C ALA A 26 -32.18 -3.76 -4.13
N GLY A 27 -33.15 -3.69 -3.25
CA GLY A 27 -33.40 -4.69 -2.20
C GLY A 27 -34.60 -5.65 -2.48
N ASP A 28 -35.28 -5.59 -3.66
CA ASP A 28 -36.31 -6.56 -3.99
C ASP A 28 -35.72 -7.94 -4.40
N ASN A 29 -34.99 -8.52 -3.45
CA ASN A 29 -34.33 -9.81 -3.54
C ASN A 29 -34.07 -10.38 -2.14
N SER A 30 -33.08 -11.26 -2.00
CA SER A 30 -32.75 -11.90 -0.71
C SER A 30 -32.10 -10.98 0.33
N LEU A 31 -31.70 -9.74 -0.04
CA LEU A 31 -31.04 -8.76 0.85
C LEU A 31 -32.00 -7.73 1.46
N TYR A 32 -33.31 -7.96 1.38
CA TYR A 32 -34.32 -7.00 1.82
C TYR A 32 -34.29 -6.69 3.33
N GLU A 33 -33.76 -7.59 4.17
CA GLU A 33 -33.66 -7.38 5.62
C GLU A 33 -32.45 -6.48 5.96
N GLU A 34 -31.34 -6.60 5.22
CA GLU A 34 -30.09 -5.87 5.43
C GLU A 34 -30.20 -4.39 5.05
N LEU A 35 -31.05 -4.05 4.08
CA LEU A 35 -31.32 -2.67 3.66
C LEU A 35 -31.77 -1.77 4.82
N ASP A 36 -32.63 -2.26 5.72
CA ASP A 36 -33.10 -1.50 6.88
C ASP A 36 -31.96 -1.24 7.89
N ASP A 37 -31.03 -2.16 8.05
CA ASP A 37 -29.88 -2.00 8.95
C ASP A 37 -28.93 -0.91 8.42
N ASP A 38 -28.64 -0.89 7.13
CA ASP A 38 -27.80 0.13 6.50
C ASP A 38 -28.46 1.51 6.50
N LEU A 39 -29.76 1.60 6.27
CA LEU A 39 -30.51 2.85 6.45
C LEU A 39 -30.46 3.34 7.90
N ASN A 40 -30.49 2.43 8.87
CA ASN A 40 -30.35 2.79 10.28
C ASN A 40 -28.96 3.35 10.59
N GLU A 41 -27.91 2.80 10.00
CA GLU A 41 -26.55 3.34 10.13
C GLU A 41 -26.45 4.73 9.52
N MET A 42 -26.97 4.96 8.31
CA MET A 42 -26.99 6.29 7.67
C MET A 42 -27.73 7.32 8.52
N LYS A 43 -28.87 6.94 9.14
CA LYS A 43 -29.65 7.80 10.05
C LYS A 43 -28.89 8.19 11.33
N MET A 44 -27.88 7.43 11.77
CA MET A 44 -27.08 7.82 12.93
C MET A 44 -26.32 9.12 12.63
N VAL A 45 -25.90 9.33 11.39
CA VAL A 45 -25.20 10.54 10.95
C VAL A 45 -26.19 11.57 10.43
N GLY A 46 -26.93 11.24 9.38
CA GLY A 46 -27.85 12.11 8.68
C GLY A 46 -27.20 13.27 7.95
N SER A 47 -27.93 13.87 7.04
CA SER A 47 -27.51 15.06 6.30
C SER A 47 -27.23 16.23 7.26
N ASN A 48 -26.24 17.05 6.91
CA ASN A 48 -25.82 18.21 7.71
C ASN A 48 -25.22 19.30 6.80
N ASN A 49 -24.54 20.30 7.36
CA ASN A 49 -24.01 21.43 6.56
C ASN A 49 -22.91 21.05 5.57
N ASP A 50 -22.21 19.93 5.77
CA ASP A 50 -21.09 19.49 4.96
C ASP A 50 -21.42 18.22 4.16
N LEU A 51 -22.55 17.56 4.44
CA LEU A 51 -22.92 16.26 3.86
C LEU A 51 -24.43 16.17 3.56
N GLU A 52 -24.78 15.81 2.34
CA GLU A 52 -26.12 15.37 1.93
C GLU A 52 -26.14 13.85 1.74
N ILE A 53 -27.14 13.18 2.30
CA ILE A 53 -27.36 11.73 2.16
C ILE A 53 -28.72 11.50 1.53
N VAL A 54 -28.75 10.92 0.34
CA VAL A 54 -29.97 10.66 -0.44
C VAL A 54 -29.98 9.20 -0.89
N VAL A 55 -31.10 8.52 -0.66
CA VAL A 55 -31.21 7.08 -0.92
C VAL A 55 -32.46 6.79 -1.75
N LEU A 56 -32.30 5.97 -2.78
CA LEU A 56 -33.41 5.32 -3.48
C LEU A 56 -33.42 3.84 -3.09
N THR A 57 -34.53 3.35 -2.58
CA THR A 57 -34.70 1.96 -2.15
C THR A 57 -35.79 1.27 -2.91
N ASP A 58 -35.65 -0.03 -3.09
CA ASP A 58 -36.71 -0.92 -3.51
C ASP A 58 -36.63 -2.22 -2.67
N GLN A 59 -37.73 -2.68 -2.08
CA GLN A 59 -37.75 -3.82 -1.15
C GLN A 59 -38.83 -4.84 -1.50
N VAL A 60 -38.88 -5.91 -0.75
CA VAL A 60 -40.03 -6.87 -0.69
C VAL A 60 -40.97 -6.41 0.44
N PRO A 61 -42.32 -6.39 0.25
CA PRO A 61 -43.08 -6.84 -0.91
C PRO A 61 -43.20 -5.81 -2.04
N GLN A 62 -43.88 -6.20 -3.11
CA GLN A 62 -44.16 -5.30 -4.27
C GLN A 62 -44.85 -4.00 -3.85
N GLU A 63 -44.61 -2.92 -4.60
CA GLU A 63 -45.07 -1.54 -4.38
C GLU A 63 -44.43 -0.89 -3.14
N ASP A 64 -43.12 -1.20 -2.91
CA ASP A 64 -42.37 -0.74 -1.76
C ASP A 64 -41.05 -0.04 -2.14
N SER A 65 -41.05 0.69 -3.28
CA SER A 65 -39.93 1.56 -3.65
C SER A 65 -40.10 2.94 -2.99
N HIS A 66 -39.03 3.49 -2.42
CA HIS A 66 -39.03 4.76 -1.72
C HIS A 66 -37.78 5.60 -2.07
N ALA A 67 -37.94 6.91 -2.03
CA ALA A 67 -36.81 7.83 -2.08
C ALA A 67 -36.74 8.63 -0.78
N TYR A 68 -35.58 8.74 -0.20
CA TYR A 68 -35.35 9.39 1.08
C TYR A 68 -34.23 10.42 1.03
N HIS A 69 -34.49 11.58 1.64
CA HIS A 69 -33.43 12.42 2.20
C HIS A 69 -33.21 11.96 3.65
N VAL A 70 -32.00 11.52 3.94
CA VAL A 70 -31.69 10.94 5.27
C VAL A 70 -31.27 12.05 6.21
N ILE A 71 -32.07 12.29 7.24
CA ILE A 71 -31.75 13.23 8.30
C ILE A 71 -31.34 12.49 9.58
N GLN A 72 -30.67 13.17 10.47
CA GLN A 72 -30.23 12.55 11.74
C GLN A 72 -31.44 11.97 12.52
N HIS A 73 -31.41 10.68 12.74
CA HIS A 73 -32.44 9.86 13.38
C HIS A 73 -33.79 9.81 12.65
N GLY A 74 -33.84 10.10 11.35
CA GLY A 74 -35.06 10.07 10.57
C GLY A 74 -34.85 9.92 9.06
N LEU A 75 -35.98 9.73 8.37
CA LEU A 75 -36.03 9.72 6.91
C LEU A 75 -37.09 10.72 6.48
N GLU A 76 -36.77 11.61 5.58
CA GLU A 76 -37.70 12.48 4.90
C GLU A 76 -38.03 11.84 3.53
N GLU A 77 -39.19 11.23 3.45
CA GLU A 77 -39.63 10.54 2.22
C GLU A 77 -40.06 11.55 1.16
N VAL A 78 -39.57 11.37 -0.06
CA VAL A 78 -39.91 12.15 -1.25
C VAL A 78 -40.80 11.29 -2.15
N PRO A 79 -42.01 11.82 -2.56
CA PRO A 79 -42.87 11.07 -3.46
C PRO A 79 -42.18 10.76 -4.78
N LEU A 80 -42.18 9.50 -5.20
CA LEU A 80 -41.48 9.04 -6.42
C LEU A 80 -41.95 9.80 -7.68
N GLN A 81 -43.25 10.24 -7.71
CA GLN A 81 -43.82 11.02 -8.80
C GLN A 81 -43.27 12.46 -8.87
N ASP A 82 -42.68 12.95 -7.77
CA ASP A 82 -42.00 14.26 -7.75
C ASP A 82 -40.62 14.16 -8.38
N ILE A 83 -40.04 12.96 -8.36
CA ILE A 83 -38.73 12.64 -9.02
C ILE A 83 -38.93 12.43 -10.50
N ASN A 84 -39.80 11.48 -10.86
CA ASN A 84 -40.22 11.26 -12.23
C ASN A 84 -41.73 10.97 -12.27
N SER A 85 -42.49 11.79 -12.96
CA SER A 85 -43.96 11.72 -13.03
C SER A 85 -44.51 10.39 -13.58
N SER A 86 -43.65 9.58 -14.21
CA SER A 86 -43.99 8.24 -14.71
C SER A 86 -43.76 7.13 -13.70
N TRP A 87 -43.08 7.41 -12.60
CA TRP A 87 -42.77 6.40 -11.59
C TRP A 87 -44.03 6.01 -10.79
N GLY A 88 -44.19 4.70 -10.60
CA GLY A 88 -45.15 4.11 -9.68
C GLY A 88 -44.54 3.90 -8.30
N ASN A 89 -45.19 3.09 -7.47
CA ASN A 89 -44.65 2.68 -6.17
C ASN A 89 -43.69 1.48 -6.29
N GLU A 90 -43.55 0.95 -7.46
CA GLU A 90 -42.65 -0.15 -7.81
C GLU A 90 -41.76 0.30 -8.92
N LEU A 91 -40.43 0.30 -8.67
CA LEU A 91 -39.43 0.63 -9.65
C LEU A 91 -38.69 -0.63 -10.09
N ASP A 92 -38.19 -0.60 -11.28
CA ASP A 92 -37.26 -1.60 -11.78
C ASP A 92 -35.85 -1.07 -11.60
N MET A 93 -35.20 -1.46 -10.51
CA MET A 93 -33.85 -1.01 -10.15
C MET A 93 -32.76 -1.64 -11.05
N GLY A 94 -33.07 -2.67 -11.79
CA GLY A 94 -32.21 -3.27 -12.80
C GLY A 94 -32.19 -2.52 -14.14
N LYS A 95 -32.70 -1.28 -14.21
CA LYS A 95 -32.70 -0.44 -15.42
C LYS A 95 -31.83 0.80 -15.28
N GLY A 96 -30.98 1.05 -16.28
CA GLY A 96 -30.15 2.24 -16.34
C GLY A 96 -30.94 3.55 -16.29
N GLU A 97 -32.15 3.58 -16.85
CA GLU A 97 -33.01 4.76 -16.79
C GLU A 97 -33.42 5.13 -15.36
N THR A 98 -33.65 4.15 -14.48
CA THR A 98 -33.98 4.39 -13.07
C THR A 98 -32.79 4.98 -12.34
N LEU A 99 -31.60 4.45 -12.55
CA LEU A 99 -30.34 4.99 -11.97
C LEU A 99 -30.06 6.42 -12.48
N ARG A 100 -30.21 6.67 -13.79
CA ARG A 100 -30.04 8.01 -14.36
C ARG A 100 -30.98 9.02 -13.72
N ASP A 101 -32.29 8.72 -13.69
CA ASP A 101 -33.32 9.64 -13.19
C ASP A 101 -33.14 9.90 -11.68
N PHE A 102 -32.73 8.88 -10.92
CA PHE A 102 -32.33 9.04 -9.52
C PHE A 102 -31.17 10.04 -9.39
N MET A 103 -30.11 9.86 -10.14
CA MET A 103 -28.92 10.74 -10.04
C MET A 103 -29.23 12.17 -10.47
N ILE A 104 -30.05 12.37 -11.53
CA ILE A 104 -30.47 13.71 -11.94
C ILE A 104 -31.24 14.41 -10.82
N TRP A 105 -32.23 13.73 -10.24
CA TRP A 105 -33.01 14.28 -9.16
C TRP A 105 -32.17 14.54 -7.92
N ALA A 106 -31.45 13.53 -7.43
CA ALA A 106 -30.70 13.59 -6.20
C ALA A 106 -29.65 14.72 -6.21
N THR A 107 -28.92 14.89 -7.31
CA THR A 107 -27.88 15.94 -7.42
C THR A 107 -28.46 17.32 -7.73
N THR A 108 -29.69 17.40 -8.23
CA THR A 108 -30.37 18.68 -8.49
C THR A 108 -31.02 19.25 -7.23
N GLU A 109 -31.72 18.42 -6.48
CA GLU A 109 -32.43 18.82 -5.25
C GLU A 109 -31.51 18.89 -4.02
N TYR A 110 -30.47 18.04 -3.98
CA TYR A 110 -29.47 17.94 -2.92
C TYR A 110 -28.06 18.06 -3.51
N PRO A 111 -27.68 19.24 -4.01
CA PRO A 111 -26.41 19.43 -4.67
C PRO A 111 -25.25 19.37 -3.68
N ALA A 112 -24.11 18.86 -4.17
CA ALA A 112 -22.84 18.85 -3.44
C ALA A 112 -21.66 19.06 -4.37
N GLU A 113 -20.52 19.51 -3.83
CA GLU A 113 -19.30 19.74 -4.62
C GLU A 113 -18.67 18.41 -5.05
N LYS A 114 -18.50 17.48 -4.11
CA LYS A 114 -17.98 16.14 -4.32
C LYS A 114 -19.13 15.11 -4.20
N LYS A 115 -19.20 14.22 -5.14
CA LYS A 115 -20.35 13.30 -5.26
C LYS A 115 -19.87 11.85 -5.21
N ILE A 116 -20.42 11.09 -4.28
CA ILE A 116 -20.22 9.64 -4.14
C ILE A 116 -21.53 8.95 -4.49
N LEU A 117 -21.48 8.04 -5.46
CA LEU A 117 -22.58 7.12 -5.77
C LEU A 117 -22.19 5.75 -5.21
N VAL A 118 -23.07 5.15 -4.40
CA VAL A 118 -22.97 3.76 -3.97
C VAL A 118 -24.05 2.93 -4.63
N ILE A 119 -23.65 1.84 -5.29
CA ILE A 119 -24.58 0.82 -5.82
C ILE A 119 -24.54 -0.37 -4.87
N TRP A 120 -25.65 -0.55 -4.19
CA TRP A 120 -25.84 -1.55 -3.14
C TRP A 120 -26.68 -2.72 -3.63
N ASN A 121 -26.18 -3.93 -3.62
CA ASN A 121 -26.92 -5.16 -3.92
C ASN A 121 -26.01 -6.40 -4.02
N HIS A 122 -26.57 -7.52 -4.55
CA HIS A 122 -25.77 -8.59 -5.13
C HIS A 122 -24.90 -8.09 -6.28
N GLY A 123 -23.65 -8.57 -6.36
CA GLY A 123 -22.70 -8.35 -7.45
C GLY A 123 -22.19 -9.67 -8.01
N SER A 124 -21.85 -9.66 -9.29
CA SER A 124 -21.27 -10.80 -10.01
C SER A 124 -20.11 -10.37 -10.91
N GLY A 125 -19.34 -9.38 -10.47
CA GLY A 125 -18.28 -8.76 -11.25
C GLY A 125 -18.83 -8.06 -12.49
N TRP A 126 -18.13 -8.19 -13.61
CA TRP A 126 -18.50 -7.53 -14.86
C TRP A 126 -19.87 -7.96 -15.42
N GLU A 127 -20.44 -9.08 -14.95
CA GLU A 127 -21.66 -9.66 -15.52
C GLU A 127 -22.92 -8.87 -15.12
N LYS A 128 -23.03 -8.49 -13.85
CA LYS A 128 -24.23 -7.79 -13.34
C LYS A 128 -24.05 -7.25 -11.90
N VAL A 129 -24.85 -6.25 -11.58
CA VAL A 129 -25.10 -5.70 -10.24
C VAL A 129 -26.50 -5.11 -10.15
N ALA A 130 -26.95 -4.68 -8.99
CA ALA A 130 -28.28 -4.13 -8.76
C ALA A 130 -29.39 -5.07 -9.30
N GLU A 131 -29.35 -6.31 -8.77
CA GLU A 131 -30.31 -7.35 -9.16
C GLU A 131 -31.69 -7.05 -8.59
N ASP A 132 -32.69 -6.97 -9.46
CA ASP A 132 -34.09 -6.71 -9.10
C ASP A 132 -34.95 -7.76 -9.78
N ARG A 133 -35.45 -8.74 -9.03
CA ARG A 133 -36.24 -9.89 -9.49
C ARG A 133 -35.72 -10.58 -10.77
N ASN A 134 -36.04 -10.00 -11.94
CA ASN A 134 -35.70 -10.56 -13.24
C ASN A 134 -34.83 -9.63 -14.10
N SER A 135 -34.47 -8.48 -13.57
CA SER A 135 -33.60 -7.50 -14.20
C SER A 135 -32.33 -7.30 -13.38
N HIS A 136 -31.34 -6.63 -13.94
CA HIS A 136 -30.11 -6.23 -13.29
C HIS A 136 -29.41 -5.19 -14.14
N LEU A 137 -28.57 -4.37 -13.55
CA LEU A 137 -27.69 -3.47 -14.29
C LEU A 137 -26.44 -4.22 -14.78
N THR A 138 -26.07 -3.98 -16.02
CA THR A 138 -24.74 -4.27 -16.55
C THR A 138 -23.81 -3.07 -16.38
N VAL A 139 -22.51 -3.30 -16.39
CA VAL A 139 -21.52 -2.21 -16.23
C VAL A 139 -21.61 -1.16 -17.36
N PRO A 140 -21.81 -1.55 -18.65
CA PRO A 140 -22.11 -0.58 -19.71
C PRO A 140 -23.37 0.25 -19.46
N GLU A 141 -24.45 -0.32 -18.91
CA GLU A 141 -25.67 0.43 -18.58
C GLU A 141 -25.41 1.44 -17.44
N ILE A 142 -24.60 1.09 -16.45
CA ILE A 142 -24.19 2.06 -15.41
C ILE A 142 -23.41 3.20 -16.04
N ARG A 143 -22.39 2.90 -16.88
CA ARG A 143 -21.63 3.93 -17.61
C ARG A 143 -22.56 4.88 -18.38
N GLU A 144 -23.45 4.32 -19.18
CA GLU A 144 -24.39 5.10 -20.02
C GLU A 144 -25.35 5.94 -19.18
N SER A 145 -25.84 5.40 -18.07
CA SER A 145 -26.71 6.13 -17.14
C SER A 145 -26.03 7.34 -16.51
N ILE A 146 -24.79 7.16 -16.06
CA ILE A 146 -24.01 8.24 -15.45
C ILE A 146 -23.55 9.26 -16.53
N GLU A 147 -23.24 8.83 -17.73
CA GLU A 147 -22.94 9.71 -18.85
C GLU A 147 -24.14 10.59 -19.19
N GLN A 148 -25.34 10.02 -19.35
CA GLN A 148 -26.59 10.76 -19.62
C GLN A 148 -26.96 11.71 -18.48
N TYR A 149 -26.83 11.28 -17.23
CA TYR A 149 -27.00 12.14 -16.06
C TYR A 149 -26.08 13.37 -16.14
N ARG A 150 -24.81 13.19 -16.41
CA ARG A 150 -23.81 14.28 -16.48
C ARG A 150 -24.06 15.20 -17.70
N GLU A 151 -24.47 14.64 -18.82
CA GLU A 151 -24.87 15.44 -19.99
C GLU A 151 -26.10 16.32 -19.70
N GLU A 152 -27.06 15.84 -18.92
CA GLU A 152 -28.30 16.58 -18.62
C GLU A 152 -28.08 17.65 -17.52
N THR A 153 -27.32 17.34 -16.48
CA THR A 153 -27.06 18.26 -15.37
C THR A 153 -25.89 19.21 -15.63
N GLY A 154 -24.94 18.83 -16.49
CA GLY A 154 -23.68 19.53 -16.70
C GLY A 154 -22.63 19.25 -15.60
N ASP A 155 -22.84 18.23 -14.77
CA ASP A 155 -21.93 17.84 -13.70
C ASP A 155 -20.60 17.30 -14.22
N SER A 156 -19.53 17.50 -13.45
CA SER A 156 -18.23 16.88 -13.64
C SER A 156 -18.30 15.36 -13.40
N LYS A 157 -17.18 14.67 -13.46
CA LYS A 157 -17.08 13.29 -12.99
C LYS A 157 -17.52 13.20 -11.52
N LEU A 158 -18.11 12.06 -11.16
CA LEU A 158 -18.31 11.74 -9.77
C LEU A 158 -16.94 11.60 -9.07
N THR A 159 -16.88 11.92 -7.80
CA THR A 159 -15.67 11.69 -7.01
C THR A 159 -15.41 10.21 -6.84
N MET A 160 -16.44 9.43 -6.53
CA MET A 160 -16.34 7.98 -6.42
C MET A 160 -17.63 7.28 -6.85
N ILE A 161 -17.49 6.16 -7.55
CA ILE A 161 -18.53 5.13 -7.65
C ILE A 161 -18.07 3.97 -6.78
N GLY A 162 -18.81 3.70 -5.72
CA GLY A 162 -18.60 2.58 -4.81
C GLY A 162 -19.59 1.46 -5.05
N PHE A 163 -19.15 0.24 -4.91
CA PHE A 163 -20.00 -0.93 -4.95
C PHE A 163 -19.99 -1.59 -3.58
N ASP A 164 -21.13 -1.56 -2.90
CA ASP A 164 -21.42 -2.41 -1.76
C ASP A 164 -22.08 -3.68 -2.32
N ALA A 165 -21.24 -4.48 -2.97
CA ALA A 165 -21.65 -5.62 -3.78
C ALA A 165 -20.48 -6.54 -4.10
N CYS A 166 -20.75 -7.85 -4.14
CA CYS A 166 -19.75 -8.89 -4.36
C CYS A 166 -18.98 -8.75 -5.69
N LEU A 167 -17.66 -9.01 -5.69
CA LEU A 167 -16.83 -9.24 -6.87
C LEU A 167 -16.67 -8.02 -7.80
N MET A 168 -16.95 -6.80 -7.33
CA MET A 168 -16.91 -5.61 -8.17
C MET A 168 -15.50 -4.97 -8.29
N GLY A 169 -14.49 -5.45 -7.58
CA GLY A 169 -13.09 -5.03 -7.66
C GLY A 169 -12.39 -5.58 -8.90
N MET A 170 -12.83 -5.17 -10.12
CA MET A 170 -12.33 -5.70 -11.39
C MET A 170 -11.80 -4.59 -12.29
N PHE A 171 -10.73 -4.91 -13.05
CA PHE A 171 -10.17 -4.01 -14.06
C PHE A 171 -11.22 -3.60 -15.10
N GLU A 172 -12.01 -4.56 -15.58
CA GLU A 172 -13.06 -4.32 -16.56
C GLU A 172 -14.05 -3.27 -16.09
N ILE A 173 -14.48 -3.35 -14.83
CA ILE A 173 -15.42 -2.42 -14.21
C ILE A 173 -14.82 -1.03 -14.07
N ALA A 174 -13.61 -0.96 -13.49
CA ALA A 174 -12.91 0.31 -13.30
C ALA A 174 -12.66 1.01 -14.64
N TYR A 175 -12.22 0.27 -15.66
CA TYR A 175 -11.95 0.83 -16.98
C TYR A 175 -13.23 1.26 -17.72
N GLU A 176 -14.32 0.49 -17.57
CA GLU A 176 -15.61 0.86 -18.15
C GLU A 176 -16.13 2.19 -17.60
N LEU A 177 -15.91 2.45 -16.29
CA LEU A 177 -16.40 3.62 -15.56
C LEU A 177 -15.42 4.81 -15.52
N LYS A 178 -14.20 4.67 -16.04
CA LYS A 178 -13.12 5.65 -15.90
C LYS A 178 -13.44 7.08 -16.36
N ASP A 179 -14.35 7.22 -17.31
CA ASP A 179 -14.76 8.53 -17.84
C ASP A 179 -15.88 9.17 -16.99
N GLN A 180 -16.48 8.42 -16.07
CA GLN A 180 -17.64 8.83 -15.29
C GLN A 180 -17.30 9.22 -13.85
N THR A 181 -16.23 8.70 -13.31
CA THR A 181 -15.80 8.93 -11.94
C THR A 181 -14.29 9.12 -11.83
N GLU A 182 -13.81 9.74 -10.74
CA GLU A 182 -12.39 9.86 -10.44
C GLU A 182 -11.85 8.60 -9.76
N MET A 183 -12.72 7.92 -8.97
CA MET A 183 -12.35 6.71 -8.22
C MET A 183 -13.42 5.64 -8.37
N VAL A 184 -13.02 4.37 -8.35
CA VAL A 184 -13.90 3.22 -8.25
C VAL A 184 -13.53 2.40 -7.02
N HIS A 185 -14.50 2.14 -6.13
CA HIS A 185 -14.34 1.19 -5.03
C HIS A 185 -15.03 -0.13 -5.37
N GLY A 186 -14.40 -1.24 -4.99
CA GLY A 186 -15.02 -2.57 -5.07
C GLY A 186 -14.23 -3.63 -4.32
N SER A 187 -14.88 -4.73 -4.03
CA SER A 187 -14.30 -5.93 -3.45
C SER A 187 -13.96 -6.96 -4.53
N GLU A 188 -12.79 -7.57 -4.46
CA GLU A 188 -12.43 -8.72 -5.31
C GLU A 188 -13.14 -10.00 -4.87
N ALA A 189 -13.48 -10.10 -3.57
CA ALA A 189 -14.17 -11.23 -2.97
C ALA A 189 -15.69 -11.03 -2.90
N TYR A 190 -16.38 -12.04 -2.41
CA TYR A 190 -17.77 -11.87 -1.97
C TYR A 190 -17.80 -10.99 -0.71
N GLU A 191 -18.75 -10.06 -0.68
CA GLU A 191 -19.02 -9.26 0.50
C GLU A 191 -20.01 -10.01 1.44
N PRO A 192 -19.79 -9.96 2.75
CA PRO A 192 -20.76 -10.46 3.71
C PRO A 192 -22.05 -9.66 3.68
N LEU A 193 -23.16 -10.23 4.23
CA LEU A 193 -24.48 -9.62 4.19
C LEU A 193 -24.54 -8.25 4.89
N GLU A 194 -23.69 -8.05 5.89
CA GLU A 194 -23.65 -6.82 6.67
C GLU A 194 -23.08 -5.60 5.91
N GLY A 195 -22.44 -5.81 4.73
CA GLY A 195 -21.98 -4.75 3.85
C GLY A 195 -21.00 -3.75 4.49
N TRP A 196 -21.13 -2.49 4.14
CA TRP A 196 -20.31 -1.39 4.64
C TRP A 196 -20.76 -0.90 6.02
N THR A 197 -19.84 -0.36 6.82
CA THR A 197 -20.17 0.41 8.03
C THR A 197 -20.47 1.87 7.66
N TYR A 198 -21.67 2.15 7.18
CA TYR A 198 -22.06 3.47 6.66
C TYR A 198 -21.86 4.58 7.69
N ASN A 199 -22.23 4.34 8.94
CA ASN A 199 -22.07 5.34 10.00
C ASN A 199 -20.58 5.72 10.20
N HIS A 200 -19.66 4.77 10.15
CA HIS A 200 -18.21 5.07 10.34
C HIS A 200 -17.66 5.91 9.19
N LEU A 201 -17.98 5.55 7.97
CA LEU A 201 -17.53 6.30 6.79
C LEU A 201 -18.12 7.72 6.79
N LEU A 202 -19.45 7.83 6.96
CA LEU A 202 -20.16 9.11 6.86
C LEU A 202 -19.74 10.10 7.94
N TYR A 203 -19.40 9.64 9.16
CA TYR A 203 -18.83 10.50 10.20
C TYR A 203 -17.48 11.12 9.84
N LYS A 204 -16.75 10.56 8.89
CA LYS A 204 -15.43 11.02 8.45
C LYS A 204 -15.49 11.96 7.24
N LEU A 205 -16.64 12.06 6.56
CA LEU A 205 -16.82 12.98 5.46
C LEU A 205 -16.89 14.42 5.98
N ASP A 206 -15.75 15.06 6.05
CA ASP A 206 -15.62 16.45 6.46
C ASP A 206 -15.13 17.34 5.30
N LYS A 207 -15.14 18.65 5.52
CA LYS A 207 -14.87 19.66 4.49
C LYS A 207 -13.44 19.65 3.94
N ASN A 208 -12.50 18.97 4.56
CA ASN A 208 -11.08 19.02 4.18
C ASN A 208 -10.56 17.67 3.69
N LEU A 209 -11.41 16.65 3.62
CA LEU A 209 -11.00 15.31 3.24
C LEU A 209 -10.53 15.26 1.78
N SER A 210 -9.31 14.80 1.56
CA SER A 210 -8.76 14.54 0.21
C SER A 210 -9.29 13.23 -0.39
N ASN A 211 -9.12 13.05 -1.68
CA ASN A 211 -9.49 11.80 -2.34
C ASN A 211 -8.69 10.61 -1.83
N GLU A 212 -7.42 10.81 -1.50
CA GLU A 212 -6.54 9.80 -0.92
C GLU A 212 -7.03 9.37 0.48
N GLU A 213 -7.40 10.35 1.33
CA GLU A 213 -7.95 10.06 2.65
C GLU A 213 -9.32 9.41 2.57
N LEU A 214 -10.16 9.79 1.60
CA LEU A 214 -11.44 9.12 1.34
C LEU A 214 -11.19 7.66 0.97
N ALA A 215 -10.28 7.40 0.03
CA ALA A 215 -9.95 6.05 -0.41
C ALA A 215 -9.46 5.18 0.76
N GLN A 216 -8.56 5.71 1.58
CA GLN A 216 -8.07 5.02 2.79
C GLN A 216 -9.18 4.76 3.80
N ASN A 217 -10.05 5.74 4.05
CA ASN A 217 -11.13 5.59 5.02
C ASN A 217 -12.15 4.52 4.60
N VAL A 218 -12.56 4.50 3.33
CA VAL A 218 -13.51 3.50 2.82
C VAL A 218 -12.95 2.09 2.98
N VAL A 219 -11.72 1.87 2.52
CA VAL A 219 -11.05 0.56 2.63
C VAL A 219 -10.85 0.17 4.09
N TYR A 220 -10.29 1.07 4.89
CA TYR A 220 -10.00 0.81 6.29
C TYR A 220 -11.25 0.48 7.10
N ASP A 221 -12.32 1.29 6.99
CA ASP A 221 -13.54 1.08 7.78
C ASP A 221 -14.23 -0.24 7.43
N TYR A 222 -14.29 -0.57 6.14
CA TYR A 222 -14.84 -1.84 5.70
C TYR A 222 -14.01 -3.03 6.23
N ILE A 223 -12.71 -3.06 6.00
CA ILE A 223 -11.86 -4.17 6.43
C ILE A 223 -11.84 -4.32 7.96
N GLU A 224 -11.70 -3.21 8.69
CA GLU A 224 -11.66 -3.25 10.16
C GLU A 224 -13.00 -3.67 10.77
N SER A 225 -14.13 -3.40 10.11
CA SER A 225 -15.44 -3.84 10.61
C SER A 225 -15.56 -5.36 10.73
N TYR A 226 -14.86 -6.09 9.85
CA TYR A 226 -14.83 -7.56 9.84
C TYR A 226 -13.63 -8.17 10.53
N ARG A 227 -12.55 -7.40 10.72
CA ARG A 227 -11.31 -7.90 11.30
C ARG A 227 -11.52 -8.43 12.71
N ASN A 228 -11.28 -9.73 12.90
CA ASN A 228 -11.49 -10.43 14.16
C ASN A 228 -12.94 -10.35 14.73
N GLY A 229 -13.93 -9.98 13.93
CA GLY A 229 -15.29 -9.74 14.40
C GLY A 229 -15.42 -8.45 15.22
N SER A 230 -14.79 -7.37 14.75
CA SER A 230 -14.76 -6.06 15.43
C SER A 230 -16.15 -5.43 15.55
N VAL A 231 -16.77 -5.07 14.43
CA VAL A 231 -18.13 -4.51 14.38
C VAL A 231 -19.11 -5.59 13.95
N TYR A 232 -18.78 -6.30 12.88
CA TYR A 232 -19.58 -7.36 12.31
C TYR A 232 -19.03 -8.75 12.62
N THR A 233 -19.74 -9.79 12.18
CA THR A 233 -19.21 -11.16 12.22
C THR A 233 -17.95 -11.25 11.36
N SER A 234 -16.89 -11.88 11.85
CA SER A 234 -15.64 -12.01 11.10
C SER A 234 -15.80 -12.85 9.84
N TYR A 235 -15.47 -12.26 8.70
CA TYR A 235 -15.39 -12.91 7.37
C TYR A 235 -14.04 -12.62 6.72
N SER A 236 -13.68 -13.39 5.69
CA SER A 236 -12.60 -12.97 4.78
C SER A 236 -13.18 -11.92 3.84
N VAL A 237 -12.54 -10.77 3.76
CA VAL A 237 -12.99 -9.62 2.97
C VAL A 237 -11.80 -8.96 2.26
N THR A 238 -12.07 -8.31 1.15
CA THR A 238 -11.11 -7.50 0.39
C THR A 238 -11.76 -6.17 0.02
N ALA A 239 -11.00 -5.11 -0.06
CA ALA A 239 -11.47 -3.82 -0.55
C ALA A 239 -10.36 -3.07 -1.26
N ALA A 240 -10.68 -2.36 -2.32
CA ALA A 240 -9.75 -1.48 -2.99
C ALA A 240 -10.44 -0.25 -3.58
N VAL A 241 -9.69 0.84 -3.70
CA VAL A 241 -10.08 2.04 -4.44
C VAL A 241 -9.07 2.28 -5.54
N ILE A 242 -9.58 2.43 -6.76
CA ILE A 242 -8.81 2.57 -7.99
C ILE A 242 -8.89 4.02 -8.48
N ASP A 243 -7.74 4.65 -8.74
CA ASP A 243 -7.61 5.94 -9.43
C ASP A 243 -7.85 5.77 -10.93
N THR A 244 -8.96 6.27 -11.43
CA THR A 244 -9.31 6.13 -12.85
C THR A 244 -8.36 6.90 -13.78
N SER A 245 -7.63 7.89 -13.27
CA SER A 245 -6.66 8.66 -14.06
C SER A 245 -5.43 7.83 -14.49
N LYS A 246 -5.18 6.71 -13.82
CA LYS A 246 -4.05 5.79 -14.08
C LYS A 246 -4.41 4.65 -15.02
N LEU A 247 -5.69 4.46 -15.30
CA LEU A 247 -6.17 3.28 -16.03
C LEU A 247 -5.75 3.25 -17.51
N GLU A 248 -5.41 4.37 -18.14
CA GLU A 248 -4.85 4.35 -19.49
C GLU A 248 -3.44 3.72 -19.50
N SER A 249 -2.59 4.06 -18.54
CA SER A 249 -1.27 3.43 -18.42
C SER A 249 -1.39 1.94 -18.12
N LEU A 250 -2.30 1.58 -17.20
CA LEU A 250 -2.58 0.18 -16.87
C LEU A 250 -3.13 -0.60 -18.08
N TRP A 251 -3.96 0.04 -18.90
CA TRP A 251 -4.46 -0.53 -20.15
C TRP A 251 -3.32 -0.84 -21.13
N ASP A 252 -2.41 0.12 -21.33
CA ASP A 252 -1.28 -0.05 -22.25
C ASP A 252 -0.32 -1.16 -21.79
N ASP A 253 -0.09 -1.27 -20.48
CA ASP A 253 0.75 -2.33 -19.92
C ASP A 253 0.05 -3.69 -19.94
N LEU A 254 -1.27 -3.74 -19.75
CA LEU A 254 -2.06 -4.96 -19.97
C LEU A 254 -2.06 -5.37 -21.43
N GLU A 255 -2.14 -4.43 -22.36
CA GLU A 255 -2.04 -4.66 -23.83
C GLU A 255 -0.70 -5.34 -24.18
N ASN A 256 0.40 -4.78 -23.66
CA ASN A 256 1.74 -5.31 -23.89
C ASN A 256 1.93 -6.70 -23.26
N PHE A 257 1.50 -6.86 -22.01
CA PHE A 257 1.54 -8.15 -21.30
C PHE A 257 0.72 -9.22 -22.03
N SER A 258 -0.48 -8.88 -22.46
CA SER A 258 -1.38 -9.79 -23.18
C SER A 258 -0.83 -10.19 -24.56
N SER A 259 -0.23 -9.23 -25.27
CA SER A 259 0.44 -9.47 -26.55
C SER A 259 1.63 -10.42 -26.38
N GLU A 260 2.41 -10.25 -25.32
CA GLU A 260 3.50 -11.19 -24.99
C GLU A 260 2.94 -12.58 -24.69
N LEU A 261 1.93 -12.70 -23.80
CA LEU A 261 1.30 -13.99 -23.49
C LEU A 261 0.77 -14.67 -24.77
N ASN A 262 0.16 -13.88 -25.65
CA ASN A 262 -0.34 -14.40 -26.93
C ASN A 262 0.81 -14.91 -27.81
N SER A 263 1.93 -14.19 -27.85
CA SER A 263 3.10 -14.55 -28.66
C SER A 263 3.72 -15.89 -28.25
N ILE A 264 3.77 -16.17 -26.94
CA ILE A 264 4.38 -17.37 -26.38
C ILE A 264 3.41 -18.54 -26.20
N LEU A 265 2.13 -18.32 -26.48
CA LEU A 265 1.05 -19.27 -26.22
C LEU A 265 1.27 -20.67 -26.86
N PRO A 266 1.81 -20.82 -28.08
CA PRO A 266 2.06 -22.14 -28.69
C PRO A 266 3.00 -23.03 -27.86
N ILE A 267 3.94 -22.45 -27.15
CA ILE A 267 4.94 -23.16 -26.34
C ILE A 267 4.56 -23.25 -24.86
N TYR A 268 4.02 -22.17 -24.31
CA TYR A 268 3.83 -22.04 -22.85
C TYR A 268 2.38 -22.16 -22.38
N ARG A 269 1.46 -22.61 -23.22
CA ARG A 269 0.04 -22.79 -22.85
C ARG A 269 -0.15 -23.50 -21.51
N ASP A 270 0.54 -24.63 -21.31
CA ASP A 270 0.43 -25.41 -20.07
C ASP A 270 0.94 -24.61 -18.84
N LYS A 271 1.99 -23.82 -19.03
CA LYS A 271 2.54 -22.95 -17.98
C LYS A 271 1.61 -21.80 -17.66
N ILE A 272 1.02 -21.19 -18.67
CA ILE A 272 0.03 -20.12 -18.51
C ILE A 272 -1.23 -20.68 -17.82
N SER A 273 -1.70 -21.86 -18.22
CA SER A 273 -2.82 -22.55 -17.55
C SER A 273 -2.49 -22.83 -16.07
N TYR A 274 -1.29 -23.33 -15.80
CA TYR A 274 -0.83 -23.56 -14.44
C TYR A 274 -0.77 -22.25 -13.63
N SER A 275 -0.25 -21.16 -14.20
CA SER A 275 -0.20 -19.84 -13.57
C SER A 275 -1.61 -19.36 -13.24
N ARG A 276 -2.54 -19.38 -14.19
CA ARG A 276 -3.96 -19.04 -13.96
C ARG A 276 -4.54 -19.83 -12.79
N ASP A 277 -4.36 -21.17 -12.79
CA ASP A 277 -4.97 -22.06 -11.80
C ASP A 277 -4.40 -21.87 -10.40
N ASN A 278 -3.15 -21.39 -10.28
CA ASN A 278 -2.48 -21.07 -9.02
C ASN A 278 -2.65 -19.61 -8.60
N THR A 279 -3.18 -18.75 -9.44
CA THR A 279 -3.47 -17.37 -9.11
C THR A 279 -4.62 -17.27 -8.12
N GLN A 280 -4.53 -16.28 -7.22
CA GLN A 280 -5.58 -15.96 -6.26
C GLN A 280 -6.92 -15.82 -6.97
N ARG A 281 -7.86 -16.55 -6.46
CA ARG A 281 -9.28 -16.49 -6.84
C ARG A 281 -10.12 -16.31 -5.59
N TYR A 282 -11.33 -15.81 -5.77
CA TYR A 282 -12.17 -15.47 -4.64
C TYR A 282 -13.38 -16.42 -4.60
N ASP A 283 -13.54 -17.09 -3.45
CA ASP A 283 -14.58 -18.06 -3.19
C ASP A 283 -14.76 -19.15 -4.26
N GLN A 284 -15.98 -19.33 -4.71
CA GLN A 284 -16.30 -20.36 -5.68
C GLN A 284 -16.26 -19.87 -7.13
N ASN A 285 -15.93 -18.59 -7.36
CA ASN A 285 -15.82 -18.08 -8.72
C ASN A 285 -14.49 -18.50 -9.37
N PRO A 286 -14.52 -19.41 -10.33
CA PRO A 286 -13.29 -19.89 -10.96
C PRO A 286 -12.80 -19.01 -12.11
N ASN A 287 -13.48 -17.91 -12.41
CA ASN A 287 -13.27 -17.12 -13.62
C ASN A 287 -12.53 -15.81 -13.38
N TYR A 288 -12.51 -15.31 -12.14
CA TYR A 288 -11.83 -14.08 -11.77
C TYR A 288 -10.51 -14.39 -11.09
N ARG A 289 -9.48 -13.66 -11.48
CA ARG A 289 -8.11 -13.82 -10.98
C ARG A 289 -7.57 -12.49 -10.52
N ASP A 290 -6.91 -12.46 -9.39
CA ASP A 290 -6.10 -11.31 -9.00
C ASP A 290 -5.08 -11.03 -10.10
N LEU A 291 -5.09 -9.80 -10.63
CA LEU A 291 -4.26 -9.47 -11.79
C LEU A 291 -2.78 -9.38 -11.43
N TYR A 292 -2.47 -8.85 -10.26
CA TYR A 292 -1.09 -8.76 -9.79
C TYR A 292 -0.50 -10.15 -9.52
N ASP A 293 -1.22 -10.99 -8.77
CA ASP A 293 -0.78 -12.36 -8.46
C ASP A 293 -0.67 -13.22 -9.74
N LEU A 294 -1.48 -12.94 -10.77
CA LEU A 294 -1.34 -13.59 -12.08
C LEU A 294 0.02 -13.27 -12.71
N THR A 295 0.43 -12.00 -12.69
CA THR A 295 1.74 -11.61 -13.23
C THR A 295 2.90 -12.25 -12.49
N LEU A 296 2.84 -12.35 -11.15
CA LEU A 296 3.84 -13.06 -10.34
C LEU A 296 3.94 -14.54 -10.69
N ASN A 297 2.79 -15.19 -10.91
CA ASN A 297 2.76 -16.60 -11.32
C ASN A 297 3.33 -16.80 -12.74
N ILE A 298 3.02 -15.88 -13.67
CA ILE A 298 3.58 -15.90 -15.03
C ILE A 298 5.10 -15.71 -14.97
N GLU A 299 5.59 -14.73 -14.27
CA GLU A 299 7.03 -14.47 -14.08
C GLU A 299 7.76 -15.70 -13.53
N THR A 300 7.15 -16.38 -12.56
CA THR A 300 7.73 -17.58 -11.93
C THR A 300 7.78 -18.78 -12.87
N GLN A 301 6.76 -18.95 -13.73
CA GLN A 301 6.60 -20.15 -14.55
C GLN A 301 7.22 -20.05 -15.92
N ILE A 302 7.38 -18.83 -16.46
CA ILE A 302 7.84 -18.59 -17.82
C ILE A 302 9.22 -17.94 -17.82
N PRO A 303 10.26 -18.67 -18.23
CA PRO A 303 11.64 -18.21 -18.14
C PRO A 303 12.04 -17.32 -19.34
N MET A 304 11.19 -16.38 -19.74
CA MET A 304 11.43 -15.43 -20.83
C MET A 304 11.64 -14.04 -20.24
N ALA A 305 12.69 -13.34 -20.69
CA ALA A 305 12.98 -11.99 -20.19
C ALA A 305 11.87 -10.98 -20.55
N ASP A 306 11.29 -11.09 -21.74
CA ASP A 306 10.19 -10.23 -22.17
C ASP A 306 8.92 -10.47 -21.32
N SER A 307 8.61 -11.74 -21.02
CA SER A 307 7.47 -12.09 -20.15
C SER A 307 7.66 -11.54 -18.72
N LYS A 308 8.88 -11.61 -18.19
CA LYS A 308 9.22 -11.02 -16.92
C LYS A 308 9.09 -9.49 -16.96
N TYR A 309 9.67 -8.85 -17.97
CA TYR A 309 9.64 -7.40 -18.14
C TYR A 309 8.20 -6.86 -18.19
N TYR A 310 7.33 -7.47 -19.00
CA TYR A 310 5.94 -7.01 -19.10
C TYR A 310 5.11 -7.36 -17.87
N SER A 311 5.42 -8.44 -17.15
CA SER A 311 4.83 -8.73 -15.84
C SER A 311 5.16 -7.63 -14.82
N GLU A 312 6.44 -7.27 -14.67
CA GLU A 312 6.90 -6.21 -13.77
C GLU A 312 6.30 -4.85 -14.14
N LYS A 313 6.19 -4.52 -15.44
CA LYS A 313 5.56 -3.28 -15.90
C LYS A 313 4.07 -3.21 -15.54
N LEU A 314 3.37 -4.32 -15.70
CA LEU A 314 1.96 -4.40 -15.33
C LEU A 314 1.77 -4.29 -13.81
N GLN A 315 2.67 -4.90 -13.01
CA GLN A 315 2.68 -4.73 -11.55
C GLN A 315 2.84 -3.25 -11.16
N ASP A 316 3.86 -2.57 -11.72
CA ASP A 316 4.09 -1.14 -11.48
C ASP A 316 2.84 -0.28 -11.78
N SER A 317 2.13 -0.60 -12.87
CA SER A 317 0.91 0.12 -13.27
C SER A 317 -0.29 -0.20 -12.37
N ILE A 318 -0.42 -1.45 -11.89
CA ILE A 318 -1.44 -1.81 -10.90
C ILE A 318 -1.20 -1.05 -9.60
N ASP A 319 0.03 -1.10 -9.05
CA ASP A 319 0.41 -0.38 -7.84
C ASP A 319 0.17 1.13 -7.97
N SER A 320 0.41 1.69 -9.15
CA SER A 320 0.14 3.12 -9.44
C SER A 320 -1.35 3.45 -9.50
N ALA A 321 -2.20 2.50 -9.89
CA ALA A 321 -3.64 2.71 -10.03
C ALA A 321 -4.41 2.46 -8.73
N ILE A 322 -3.89 1.67 -7.82
CA ILE A 322 -4.49 1.41 -6.51
C ILE A 322 -4.17 2.58 -5.57
N MET A 323 -5.19 3.29 -5.12
CA MET A 323 -5.06 4.37 -4.13
C MET A 323 -5.01 3.84 -2.71
N ALA A 324 -5.82 2.83 -2.44
CA ALA A 324 -5.86 2.11 -1.18
C ALA A 324 -6.36 0.69 -1.43
N GLU A 325 -5.79 -0.28 -0.73
CA GLU A 325 -6.28 -1.65 -0.68
C GLU A 325 -5.96 -2.24 0.68
N ASP A 326 -6.80 -3.16 1.14
CA ASP A 326 -6.54 -4.03 2.30
C ASP A 326 -7.42 -5.27 2.19
N HIS A 327 -7.05 -6.28 2.94
CA HIS A 327 -7.82 -7.51 3.05
C HIS A 327 -7.72 -8.11 4.45
N TRP A 328 -8.72 -8.88 4.81
CA TRP A 328 -8.71 -9.64 6.05
C TRP A 328 -9.02 -11.11 5.80
N GLN A 329 -8.09 -11.97 6.21
CA GLN A 329 -8.21 -13.41 6.11
C GLN A 329 -8.84 -14.02 7.36
N LYS A 330 -10.05 -14.54 7.27
CA LYS A 330 -10.64 -15.34 8.35
C LYS A 330 -9.99 -16.72 8.44
N PRO A 331 -9.41 -17.12 9.59
CA PRO A 331 -8.82 -18.44 9.73
C PRO A 331 -9.80 -19.59 9.42
N GLY A 332 -9.35 -20.53 8.57
CA GLY A 332 -10.13 -21.70 8.16
C GLY A 332 -11.14 -21.48 7.05
N LYS A 333 -11.13 -20.32 6.43
CA LYS A 333 -11.91 -19.99 5.22
C LYS A 333 -11.00 -19.94 4.00
N LEU A 334 -11.58 -19.78 2.81
CA LEU A 334 -10.81 -19.61 1.57
C LEU A 334 -9.88 -18.42 1.70
N SER A 335 -8.64 -18.59 1.25
CA SER A 335 -7.61 -17.55 1.38
C SER A 335 -7.91 -16.36 0.49
N VAL A 336 -7.67 -15.16 1.05
CA VAL A 336 -7.59 -13.88 0.33
C VAL A 336 -6.20 -13.23 0.55
N ASP A 337 -5.23 -13.97 1.10
CA ASP A 337 -3.91 -13.47 1.52
C ASP A 337 -3.04 -12.93 0.35
N ARG A 338 -3.44 -13.18 -0.89
CA ARG A 338 -2.76 -12.69 -2.09
C ARG A 338 -3.68 -11.79 -2.92
N ALA A 339 -4.56 -11.06 -2.23
CA ALA A 339 -5.36 -9.99 -2.82
C ALA A 339 -4.47 -8.75 -3.02
N HIS A 340 -4.61 -8.10 -4.18
CA HIS A 340 -3.90 -6.87 -4.54
C HIS A 340 -4.87 -5.82 -5.12
N GLY A 341 -6.15 -5.94 -4.78
CA GLY A 341 -7.17 -4.94 -5.04
C GLY A 341 -7.78 -4.94 -6.43
N LEU A 342 -7.34 -5.79 -7.37
CA LEU A 342 -7.86 -5.77 -8.73
C LEU A 342 -7.87 -7.14 -9.39
N THR A 343 -9.06 -7.64 -9.70
CA THR A 343 -9.20 -8.88 -10.49
C THR A 343 -9.34 -8.61 -11.99
N ILE A 344 -9.11 -9.66 -12.77
CA ILE A 344 -9.40 -9.72 -14.21
C ILE A 344 -10.13 -11.01 -14.55
N TYR A 345 -10.97 -10.99 -15.58
CA TYR A 345 -11.65 -12.17 -16.08
C TYR A 345 -10.68 -13.06 -16.88
N PHE A 346 -10.38 -14.23 -16.33
CA PHE A 346 -9.61 -15.28 -16.99
C PHE A 346 -10.31 -16.63 -16.77
N PRO A 347 -11.29 -16.97 -17.62
CA PRO A 347 -12.20 -18.10 -17.38
C PRO A 347 -11.55 -19.46 -17.49
N ASN A 348 -12.16 -20.45 -16.84
CA ASN A 348 -11.78 -21.85 -16.96
C ASN A 348 -12.56 -22.60 -18.04
N GLU A 349 -13.73 -22.12 -18.43
CA GLU A 349 -14.70 -22.82 -19.27
C GLU A 349 -15.22 -21.96 -20.43
N GLY A 350 -14.31 -21.31 -21.16
CA GLY A 350 -14.66 -20.47 -22.30
C GLY A 350 -15.19 -19.08 -21.90
N ILE A 351 -15.21 -18.18 -22.87
CA ILE A 351 -15.62 -16.80 -22.69
C ILE A 351 -17.15 -16.72 -22.63
N LYS A 352 -17.69 -16.12 -21.56
CA LYS A 352 -19.13 -15.91 -21.41
C LYS A 352 -19.65 -14.88 -22.42
N THR A 353 -20.88 -15.08 -22.86
CA THR A 353 -21.62 -14.12 -23.70
C THR A 353 -21.74 -12.79 -22.96
N GLY A 354 -21.49 -11.69 -23.67
CA GLY A 354 -21.53 -10.33 -23.12
C GLY A 354 -20.15 -9.78 -22.75
N TYR A 355 -19.14 -10.61 -22.52
CA TYR A 355 -17.79 -10.10 -22.21
C TYR A 355 -17.22 -9.28 -23.39
N GLY A 356 -17.53 -9.67 -24.61
CA GLY A 356 -17.16 -8.93 -25.82
C GLY A 356 -17.87 -7.57 -26.00
N ASP A 357 -18.89 -7.28 -25.20
CA ASP A 357 -19.61 -5.99 -25.22
C ASP A 357 -18.91 -4.92 -24.36
N LEU A 358 -17.97 -5.34 -23.48
CA LEU A 358 -17.16 -4.46 -22.66
C LEU A 358 -16.02 -3.82 -23.46
N ARG A 359 -15.54 -2.66 -22.99
CA ARG A 359 -14.38 -1.97 -23.59
C ARG A 359 -13.13 -2.85 -23.63
N ILE A 360 -12.95 -3.75 -22.69
CA ILE A 360 -11.81 -4.70 -22.64
C ILE A 360 -11.71 -5.56 -23.91
N SER A 361 -12.78 -5.74 -24.69
CA SER A 361 -12.75 -6.42 -25.98
C SER A 361 -11.86 -5.76 -27.02
N GLN A 362 -11.47 -4.49 -26.79
CA GLN A 362 -10.54 -3.74 -27.63
C GLN A 362 -9.07 -3.89 -27.18
N ASN A 363 -8.81 -4.56 -26.06
CA ASN A 363 -7.48 -4.85 -25.55
C ASN A 363 -7.02 -6.24 -26.01
N SER A 364 -5.72 -6.42 -26.23
CA SER A 364 -5.13 -7.72 -26.57
C SER A 364 -5.40 -8.81 -25.54
N TRP A 365 -5.85 -8.47 -24.33
CA TRP A 365 -6.31 -9.44 -23.34
C TRP A 365 -7.49 -10.29 -23.87
N TYR A 366 -8.45 -9.67 -24.51
CA TYR A 366 -9.58 -10.38 -25.09
C TYR A 366 -9.13 -11.38 -26.16
N GLU A 367 -8.27 -10.93 -27.09
CA GLU A 367 -7.69 -11.80 -28.14
C GLU A 367 -6.86 -12.94 -27.52
N PHE A 368 -6.08 -12.62 -26.47
CA PHE A 368 -5.28 -13.64 -25.78
C PHE A 368 -6.17 -14.74 -25.18
N ILE A 369 -7.24 -14.41 -24.46
CA ILE A 369 -8.11 -15.44 -23.88
C ILE A 369 -8.87 -16.22 -24.96
N GLU A 370 -9.26 -15.61 -26.08
CA GLU A 370 -9.84 -16.34 -27.23
C GLU A 370 -8.83 -17.36 -27.79
N ASN A 371 -7.61 -16.94 -28.06
CA ASN A 371 -6.55 -17.80 -28.58
C ASN A 371 -6.15 -18.88 -27.55
N PHE A 372 -6.17 -18.53 -26.27
CA PHE A 372 -5.92 -19.48 -25.18
C PHE A 372 -6.96 -20.61 -25.18
N GLU A 373 -8.22 -20.30 -25.38
CA GLU A 373 -9.30 -21.32 -25.46
C GLU A 373 -9.24 -22.16 -26.74
N MET A 374 -8.95 -21.53 -27.90
CA MET A 374 -8.92 -22.24 -29.19
C MET A 374 -7.79 -23.27 -29.34
N GLY A 375 -6.63 -23.02 -28.72
CA GLY A 375 -5.44 -23.85 -28.83
C GLY A 375 -4.73 -23.73 -30.18
N ARG A 376 -3.39 -23.55 -30.16
CA ARG A 376 -2.53 -23.53 -31.33
C ARG A 376 -1.31 -24.43 -31.09
N ASN A 377 -0.91 -25.20 -32.10
CA ASN A 377 0.33 -25.97 -32.08
C ASN A 377 1.45 -25.19 -32.77
N SER A 378 2.69 -25.38 -32.33
CA SER A 378 3.88 -24.81 -32.98
C SER A 378 4.05 -25.32 -34.39
N GLU A 379 4.43 -24.45 -35.31
CA GLU A 379 4.64 -24.78 -36.76
C GLU A 379 6.12 -24.89 -37.12
N ALA A 380 7.03 -24.51 -36.21
CA ALA A 380 8.46 -24.66 -36.42
C ALA A 380 9.16 -25.15 -35.16
N SER A 381 10.36 -25.70 -35.31
CA SER A 381 11.18 -26.15 -34.20
C SER A 381 12.67 -26.13 -34.51
N PHE A 382 13.51 -25.90 -33.52
CA PHE A 382 14.95 -26.06 -33.62
C PHE A 382 15.30 -27.52 -33.90
N ASN A 383 16.17 -27.76 -34.86
CA ASN A 383 16.66 -29.12 -35.19
C ASN A 383 18.01 -29.38 -34.53
N ASN A 384 18.97 -28.47 -34.77
CA ASN A 384 20.27 -28.49 -34.13
C ASN A 384 20.64 -27.03 -33.77
N LEU A 385 20.78 -26.72 -32.50
CA LEU A 385 21.21 -25.43 -32.06
C LEU A 385 22.52 -25.56 -31.25
N TYR A 386 23.52 -24.80 -31.61
CA TYR A 386 24.82 -24.78 -30.96
C TYR A 386 25.06 -23.37 -30.42
N THR A 387 25.29 -23.29 -29.11
CA THR A 387 25.64 -22.07 -28.44
C THR A 387 26.95 -22.28 -27.69
N SER A 388 27.88 -21.34 -27.80
CA SER A 388 29.16 -21.40 -27.12
C SER A 388 29.69 -20.02 -26.88
N SER A 389 30.38 -19.82 -25.76
CA SER A 389 31.26 -18.66 -25.60
C SER A 389 32.49 -18.80 -26.48
N VAL A 390 32.89 -17.71 -27.12
CA VAL A 390 34.00 -17.69 -28.11
C VAL A 390 34.89 -16.51 -27.85
N ASP A 391 36.17 -16.63 -28.29
CA ASP A 391 37.18 -15.59 -28.30
C ASP A 391 37.16 -14.85 -29.64
N THR A 392 36.87 -13.58 -29.66
CA THR A 392 36.87 -12.73 -30.86
C THR A 392 38.23 -12.08 -31.16
N GLY A 393 39.27 -12.45 -30.42
CA GLY A 393 40.64 -12.02 -30.64
C GLY A 393 41.29 -11.40 -29.41
N THR A 394 40.62 -11.41 -28.28
CA THR A 394 41.06 -10.87 -26.97
C THR A 394 41.91 -11.88 -26.18
N GLY A 395 41.95 -13.17 -26.62
CA GLY A 395 42.54 -14.29 -25.87
C GLY A 395 41.65 -14.89 -24.80
N HIS A 396 40.41 -14.44 -24.71
CA HIS A 396 39.39 -14.92 -23.75
C HIS A 396 38.04 -15.06 -24.42
N ASN A 397 37.14 -15.84 -23.80
CA ASN A 397 35.78 -16.03 -24.30
C ASN A 397 34.92 -14.78 -23.95
N ASP A 398 34.89 -13.81 -24.85
CA ASP A 398 34.27 -12.49 -24.68
C ASP A 398 32.92 -12.35 -25.35
N SER A 399 32.49 -13.35 -26.14
CA SER A 399 31.26 -13.28 -26.90
C SER A 399 30.53 -14.60 -26.91
N VAL A 400 29.24 -14.59 -27.24
CA VAL A 400 28.42 -15.76 -27.49
C VAL A 400 28.26 -15.92 -29.01
N LEU A 401 28.54 -17.11 -29.52
CA LEU A 401 28.25 -17.50 -30.87
C LEU A 401 27.08 -18.48 -30.92
N ILE A 402 26.11 -18.20 -31.78
CA ILE A 402 24.95 -19.04 -32.00
C ILE A 402 24.89 -19.47 -33.46
N ASN A 403 24.81 -20.77 -33.68
CA ASN A 403 24.61 -21.43 -34.98
C ASN A 403 23.62 -22.58 -34.86
N GLY A 404 22.90 -22.86 -35.93
CA GLY A 404 22.00 -23.99 -35.93
C GLY A 404 21.09 -24.10 -37.15
N ASN A 405 20.11 -24.99 -37.02
CA ASN A 405 19.09 -25.19 -38.03
C ASN A 405 17.73 -25.34 -37.35
N TYR A 406 16.70 -25.04 -38.10
CA TYR A 406 15.31 -25.24 -37.68
C TYR A 406 14.49 -25.90 -38.78
N ASN A 407 13.41 -26.55 -38.42
CA ASN A 407 12.43 -27.12 -39.34
C ASN A 407 11.12 -26.33 -39.22
N GLY A 408 10.31 -26.34 -40.26
CA GLY A 408 8.99 -25.71 -40.26
C GLY A 408 8.99 -24.28 -40.76
N ASN A 409 7.94 -23.56 -40.43
CA ASN A 409 7.67 -22.19 -40.92
C ASN A 409 8.00 -21.16 -39.86
N ALA A 410 9.22 -20.63 -39.89
CA ALA A 410 9.64 -19.51 -39.02
C ALA A 410 10.22 -18.38 -39.88
N SER A 411 10.02 -17.16 -39.47
CA SER A 411 10.47 -15.94 -40.15
C SER A 411 11.44 -15.10 -39.31
N GLU A 412 11.42 -15.20 -37.99
CA GLU A 412 12.24 -14.39 -37.12
C GLU A 412 12.89 -15.21 -35.99
N ILE A 413 14.07 -14.79 -35.58
CA ILE A 413 14.76 -15.25 -34.39
C ILE A 413 15.05 -14.07 -33.48
N LYS A 414 14.70 -14.19 -32.17
CA LYS A 414 15.08 -13.24 -31.14
C LYS A 414 16.00 -13.90 -30.15
N VAL A 415 17.08 -13.22 -29.84
CA VAL A 415 18.08 -13.69 -28.87
C VAL A 415 18.23 -12.65 -27.77
N ARG A 416 18.23 -13.12 -26.53
CA ARG A 416 18.42 -12.30 -25.34
C ARG A 416 19.55 -12.86 -24.49
N LEU A 417 20.46 -11.99 -24.06
CA LEU A 417 21.50 -12.32 -23.10
C LEU A 417 21.18 -11.64 -21.78
N VAL A 418 20.85 -12.44 -20.78
CA VAL A 418 20.29 -11.97 -19.49
C VAL A 418 21.28 -12.23 -18.37
N ASN A 419 21.56 -11.25 -17.52
CA ASN A 419 22.45 -11.40 -16.37
C ASN A 419 21.79 -12.16 -15.20
N SER A 420 22.54 -12.39 -14.12
CA SER A 420 22.05 -13.07 -12.91
C SER A 420 20.87 -12.35 -12.22
N ASP A 421 20.71 -11.07 -12.47
CA ASP A 421 19.66 -10.24 -11.87
C ASP A 421 18.39 -10.19 -12.73
N GLY A 422 18.37 -10.96 -13.84
CA GLY A 422 17.26 -11.02 -14.77
C GLY A 422 17.18 -9.86 -15.76
N LYS A 423 18.21 -8.99 -15.80
CA LYS A 423 18.26 -7.86 -16.74
C LYS A 423 18.83 -8.29 -18.08
N VAL A 424 18.19 -7.88 -19.17
CA VAL A 424 18.68 -8.08 -20.53
C VAL A 424 19.88 -7.17 -20.78
N MET A 425 21.01 -7.78 -21.11
CA MET A 425 22.30 -7.09 -21.31
C MET A 425 22.65 -6.91 -22.77
N ASN A 426 22.14 -7.76 -23.65
CA ASN A 426 22.26 -7.61 -25.09
C ASN A 426 21.14 -8.38 -25.80
N THR A 427 20.78 -7.94 -27.00
CA THR A 427 19.74 -8.55 -27.81
C THR A 427 20.15 -8.66 -29.28
N TYR A 428 19.57 -9.63 -29.95
CA TYR A 428 19.63 -9.74 -31.40
C TYR A 428 18.25 -10.16 -31.92
N ASP A 429 17.70 -9.36 -32.82
CA ASP A 429 16.46 -9.64 -33.52
C ASP A 429 16.77 -9.71 -35.01
N GLY A 430 16.49 -10.83 -35.62
CA GLY A 430 16.83 -11.06 -37.00
C GLY A 430 15.89 -11.97 -37.76
N LEU A 431 15.85 -11.78 -39.09
CA LEU A 431 15.05 -12.64 -39.97
C LEU A 431 15.78 -13.96 -40.19
N VAL A 432 15.02 -15.06 -40.15
CA VAL A 432 15.50 -16.40 -40.51
C VAL A 432 14.78 -16.88 -41.75
N ASN A 433 15.48 -17.63 -42.54
CA ASN A 433 14.93 -18.27 -43.78
C ASN A 433 15.67 -19.54 -44.13
N ASN A 434 15.06 -20.40 -44.95
CA ASN A 434 15.66 -21.61 -45.44
C ASN A 434 16.15 -22.60 -44.37
N GLY A 435 15.60 -22.54 -43.15
CA GLY A 435 15.93 -23.48 -42.08
C GLY A 435 17.33 -23.35 -41.47
N ASN A 436 18.02 -22.20 -41.66
CA ASN A 436 19.38 -22.01 -41.21
C ASN A 436 19.51 -20.82 -40.25
N ILE A 437 20.31 -20.99 -39.19
CA ILE A 437 20.71 -19.95 -38.21
C ILE A 437 22.24 -19.92 -38.21
N SER A 438 22.85 -18.84 -38.61
CA SER A 438 24.31 -18.77 -38.71
C SER A 438 24.93 -17.48 -38.28
N ASN A 439 26.01 -17.59 -37.51
CA ASN A 439 26.90 -16.52 -37.13
C ASN A 439 26.20 -15.35 -36.41
N ILE A 440 25.33 -15.65 -35.44
CA ILE A 440 24.83 -14.64 -34.52
C ILE A 440 25.83 -14.51 -33.38
N PHE A 441 26.31 -13.27 -33.18
CA PHE A 441 27.24 -12.94 -32.09
C PHE A 441 26.60 -11.93 -31.15
N LEU A 442 26.71 -12.20 -29.85
CA LEU A 442 26.32 -11.26 -28.81
C LEU A 442 27.50 -11.10 -27.85
N GLN A 443 27.79 -9.85 -27.50
CA GLN A 443 28.82 -9.51 -26.52
C GLN A 443 28.14 -8.67 -25.42
N PRO A 444 28.16 -9.08 -24.16
CA PRO A 444 27.64 -8.27 -23.06
C PRO A 444 28.63 -7.15 -22.73
N THR A 445 28.19 -6.20 -21.92
CA THR A 445 29.01 -5.09 -21.42
C THR A 445 29.82 -5.44 -20.17
N LYS A 446 29.52 -6.56 -19.51
CA LYS A 446 30.21 -7.00 -18.27
C LYS A 446 30.56 -8.48 -18.33
N SER A 447 31.63 -8.87 -17.61
CA SER A 447 31.95 -10.28 -17.40
C SER A 447 30.95 -10.93 -16.42
N GLY A 448 30.62 -12.18 -16.62
CA GLY A 448 29.76 -12.90 -15.70
C GLY A 448 29.11 -14.15 -16.26
N ASN A 449 28.22 -14.71 -15.47
CA ASN A 449 27.33 -15.80 -15.90
C ASN A 449 26.07 -15.22 -16.53
N TYR A 450 25.71 -15.76 -17.66
CA TYR A 450 24.56 -15.30 -18.44
C TYR A 450 23.60 -16.43 -18.75
N LEU A 451 22.32 -16.08 -18.73
CA LEU A 451 21.26 -16.86 -19.33
C LEU A 451 21.13 -16.43 -20.79
N LEU A 452 21.17 -17.35 -21.72
CA LEU A 452 20.90 -17.12 -23.13
C LEU A 452 19.51 -17.65 -23.44
N GLU A 453 18.65 -16.78 -23.91
CA GLU A 453 17.32 -17.09 -24.41
C GLU A 453 17.29 -16.95 -25.93
N ILE A 454 16.77 -17.96 -26.63
CA ILE A 454 16.62 -17.92 -28.06
C ILE A 454 15.19 -18.34 -28.41
N GLY A 455 14.43 -17.43 -29.02
CA GLY A 455 13.08 -17.68 -29.51
C GLY A 455 13.03 -17.72 -31.02
N LEU A 456 12.33 -18.69 -31.59
CA LEU A 456 12.02 -18.81 -33.00
C LEU A 456 10.57 -18.43 -33.23
N TYR A 457 10.30 -17.45 -34.11
CA TYR A 457 8.97 -16.87 -34.29
C TYR A 457 8.47 -17.06 -35.72
N GLY A 458 7.16 -17.30 -35.84
CA GLY A 458 6.47 -17.41 -37.15
C GLY A 458 6.03 -16.04 -37.68
N ASP A 459 5.50 -16.06 -38.95
CA ASP A 459 5.04 -14.83 -39.63
C ASP A 459 3.95 -14.06 -38.87
N SER A 460 3.20 -14.74 -38.01
CA SER A 460 2.15 -14.14 -37.16
C SER A 460 2.66 -13.58 -35.82
N GLY A 461 3.98 -13.63 -35.57
CA GLY A 461 4.60 -13.18 -34.32
C GLY A 461 4.50 -14.18 -33.16
N PHE A 462 3.97 -15.37 -33.38
CA PHE A 462 3.93 -16.42 -32.34
C PHE A 462 5.29 -17.08 -32.16
N LEU A 463 5.61 -17.38 -30.92
CA LEU A 463 6.78 -18.19 -30.56
C LEU A 463 6.55 -19.63 -30.98
N GLU A 464 7.38 -20.15 -31.91
CA GLU A 464 7.26 -21.49 -32.45
C GLU A 464 8.14 -22.50 -31.71
N ASP A 465 9.31 -22.09 -31.25
CA ASP A 465 10.20 -22.88 -30.40
C ASP A 465 11.11 -22.00 -29.57
N HIS A 466 11.60 -22.52 -28.47
CA HIS A 466 12.39 -21.79 -27.48
C HIS A 466 13.55 -22.64 -26.96
N TYR A 467 14.72 -22.01 -26.80
CA TYR A 467 15.92 -22.62 -26.27
C TYR A 467 16.53 -21.77 -25.18
N ILE A 468 16.89 -22.38 -24.06
CA ILE A 468 17.56 -21.73 -22.94
C ILE A 468 18.91 -22.39 -22.67
N ASN A 469 19.96 -21.60 -22.52
CA ASN A 469 21.24 -22.03 -21.98
C ASN A 469 21.63 -21.16 -20.78
N ASN A 470 21.63 -21.75 -19.59
CA ASN A 470 21.95 -21.08 -18.33
C ASN A 470 23.40 -21.29 -17.86
N ASN A 471 24.26 -21.82 -18.72
CA ASN A 471 25.65 -22.17 -18.39
C ASN A 471 26.69 -21.39 -19.20
N LEU A 472 26.38 -20.18 -19.62
CA LEU A 472 27.30 -19.34 -20.36
C LEU A 472 28.08 -18.43 -19.41
N PHE A 473 29.41 -18.59 -19.37
CA PHE A 473 30.30 -17.65 -18.72
C PHE A 473 31.07 -16.85 -19.77
N ILE A 474 30.98 -15.51 -19.67
CA ILE A 474 31.67 -14.57 -20.56
C ILE A 474 32.70 -13.81 -19.75
N ASN A 475 33.90 -13.69 -20.27
CA ASN A 475 35.03 -13.05 -19.62
C ASN A 475 35.55 -11.93 -20.49
N LEU A 476 35.08 -10.72 -20.24
CA LEU A 476 35.58 -9.51 -20.89
C LEU A 476 36.86 -9.07 -20.17
N GLN A 477 37.94 -8.92 -20.95
CA GLN A 477 39.22 -8.46 -20.45
C GLN A 477 39.39 -7.00 -20.89
N LEU A 478 38.57 -6.12 -20.35
CA LEU A 478 38.59 -4.69 -20.65
C LEU A 478 38.66 -3.87 -19.37
N PRO A 479 39.29 -2.68 -19.40
CA PRO A 479 39.14 -1.72 -18.32
C PRO A 479 37.72 -1.20 -18.25
N ASP A 480 37.34 -0.65 -17.10
CA ASP A 480 36.06 -0.02 -16.86
C ASP A 480 36.28 1.06 -15.79
N LEU A 481 36.42 2.29 -16.24
CA LEU A 481 36.68 3.43 -15.36
C LEU A 481 35.34 4.02 -14.89
N VAL A 482 35.25 4.30 -13.62
CA VAL A 482 34.08 4.91 -13.02
C VAL A 482 34.44 6.23 -12.37
N ALA A 483 33.74 7.30 -12.76
CA ALA A 483 33.85 8.59 -12.11
C ALA A 483 32.87 8.63 -10.92
N ASN A 484 33.39 8.47 -9.70
CA ASN A 484 32.55 8.53 -8.51
C ASN A 484 32.14 9.98 -8.17
N LYS A 485 30.97 10.13 -7.52
CA LYS A 485 30.46 11.44 -7.11
C LYS A 485 31.39 12.11 -6.11
N PRO A 486 31.90 13.35 -6.36
CA PRO A 486 32.80 14.04 -5.48
C PRO A 486 32.23 14.39 -4.12
N LYS A 487 33.13 14.70 -3.17
CA LYS A 487 32.81 15.19 -1.82
C LYS A 487 33.35 16.59 -1.63
N ILE A 488 32.58 17.43 -0.97
CA ILE A 488 33.05 18.77 -0.57
C ILE A 488 33.55 18.65 0.86
N MET A 489 34.75 19.21 1.08
CA MET A 489 35.42 19.17 2.35
C MET A 489 35.77 20.59 2.81
N ILE A 490 35.55 20.86 4.09
CA ILE A 490 36.00 22.08 4.77
C ILE A 490 36.88 21.71 5.97
N GLU A 491 37.66 22.65 6.45
CA GLU A 491 38.50 22.53 7.66
C GLU A 491 38.01 23.53 8.70
N ASP A 492 37.83 23.08 9.94
CA ASP A 492 37.49 23.97 11.04
C ASP A 492 38.73 24.73 11.60
N GLU A 493 38.46 25.63 12.57
CA GLU A 493 39.50 26.39 13.23
C GLU A 493 40.54 25.54 14.03
N LYS A 494 40.21 24.24 14.26
CA LYS A 494 41.07 23.28 14.96
C LYS A 494 41.91 22.43 13.99
N GLY A 495 41.62 22.54 12.69
CA GLY A 495 42.27 21.75 11.65
C GLY A 495 41.62 20.39 11.41
N ASP A 496 40.40 20.18 11.90
CA ASP A 496 39.60 18.97 11.63
C ASP A 496 38.81 19.17 10.32
N SER A 497 38.82 18.14 9.48
CA SER A 497 38.16 18.16 8.16
C SER A 497 36.80 17.47 8.18
N TYR A 498 35.79 18.08 7.58
CA TYR A 498 34.43 17.51 7.50
C TYR A 498 33.93 17.54 6.07
N GLN A 499 33.15 16.51 5.72
CA GLN A 499 32.38 16.52 4.50
C GLN A 499 31.12 17.39 4.71
N VAL A 500 30.83 18.24 3.72
CA VAL A 500 29.69 19.13 3.72
C VAL A 500 28.89 19.00 2.42
N LYS A 501 27.62 19.40 2.43
CA LYS A 501 26.79 19.40 1.20
C LYS A 501 26.89 20.73 0.44
N ASN A 502 27.17 21.81 1.13
CA ASN A 502 27.20 23.17 0.59
C ASN A 502 28.18 24.06 1.38
N ILE A 503 28.45 25.26 0.88
CA ILE A 503 29.56 26.14 1.34
C ILE A 503 29.03 27.53 1.68
N GLN A 504 29.57 28.18 2.70
CA GLN A 504 29.32 29.59 2.98
C GLN A 504 30.33 30.50 2.26
N ASN A 505 29.87 31.67 1.89
CA ASN A 505 30.72 32.70 1.33
C ASN A 505 31.89 33.05 2.28
N GLY A 506 33.10 32.88 1.77
CA GLY A 506 34.34 33.08 2.52
C GLY A 506 34.96 31.82 3.11
N ASP A 507 34.32 30.68 3.03
CA ASP A 507 34.88 29.37 3.40
C ASP A 507 35.99 28.99 2.43
N ILE A 508 37.07 28.41 2.97
CA ILE A 508 38.10 27.70 2.22
C ILE A 508 37.67 26.25 2.18
N PHE A 509 37.49 25.73 0.99
CA PHE A 509 37.06 24.35 0.80
C PHE A 509 37.88 23.65 -0.25
N TRP A 510 37.84 22.34 -0.27
CA TRP A 510 38.35 21.55 -1.38
C TRP A 510 37.32 20.48 -1.76
N ILE A 511 37.44 20.04 -2.99
CA ILE A 511 36.61 18.99 -3.54
C ILE A 511 37.48 17.77 -3.71
N GLU A 512 37.08 16.66 -3.11
CA GLU A 512 37.75 15.38 -3.27
C GLU A 512 36.89 14.50 -4.18
N GLY A 513 37.48 14.03 -5.25
CA GLY A 513 36.89 13.03 -6.11
C GLY A 513 37.77 11.80 -6.18
N ASP A 514 37.17 10.69 -6.50
CA ASP A 514 37.88 9.48 -6.79
C ASP A 514 37.43 8.85 -8.11
N ILE A 515 38.28 8.05 -8.68
CA ILE A 515 38.05 7.23 -9.86
C ILE A 515 38.42 5.80 -9.54
N GLN A 516 37.69 4.87 -10.08
CA GLN A 516 37.99 3.46 -9.88
C GLN A 516 37.96 2.72 -11.21
N ASN A 517 38.88 1.80 -11.39
CA ASN A 517 38.79 0.82 -12.45
C ASN A 517 38.07 -0.42 -11.91
N VAL A 518 36.80 -0.60 -12.30
CA VAL A 518 35.99 -1.77 -11.93
C VAL A 518 36.12 -2.90 -12.98
N GLY A 519 36.85 -2.65 -14.03
CA GLY A 519 37.16 -3.63 -15.08
C GLY A 519 38.09 -4.74 -14.64
N THR A 520 38.41 -5.62 -15.57
CA THR A 520 39.23 -6.81 -15.32
C THR A 520 40.70 -6.65 -15.66
N VAL A 521 41.05 -5.63 -16.44
CA VAL A 521 42.43 -5.28 -16.78
C VAL A 521 42.71 -3.84 -16.38
N SER A 522 44.02 -3.51 -16.34
CA SER A 522 44.44 -2.15 -16.04
C SER A 522 44.11 -1.18 -17.20
N SER A 523 43.74 0.03 -16.85
CA SER A 523 43.63 1.15 -17.80
C SER A 523 44.93 1.97 -17.76
N GLU A 524 45.42 2.38 -18.93
CA GLU A 524 46.69 3.08 -19.11
C GLU A 524 46.42 4.54 -19.48
N ASN A 525 47.28 5.44 -19.00
CA ASN A 525 47.30 6.89 -19.33
C ASN A 525 45.90 7.55 -19.12
N VAL A 526 45.31 7.31 -17.97
CA VAL A 526 43.99 7.83 -17.63
C VAL A 526 44.06 9.32 -17.30
N THR A 527 43.22 10.10 -17.94
CA THR A 527 43.01 11.52 -17.66
C THR A 527 41.68 11.78 -17.05
N VAL A 528 41.65 12.47 -15.92
CA VAL A 528 40.46 13.05 -15.31
C VAL A 528 40.37 14.50 -15.71
N LEU A 529 39.39 14.86 -16.49
CA LEU A 529 39.08 16.25 -16.82
C LEU A 529 37.99 16.74 -15.86
N VAL A 530 38.30 17.79 -15.11
CA VAL A 530 37.33 18.42 -14.19
C VAL A 530 37.09 19.83 -14.68
N ASN A 531 35.86 20.08 -15.11
CA ASN A 531 35.36 21.43 -15.40
C ASN A 531 34.87 22.04 -14.08
N ASP A 532 35.70 22.87 -13.50
CA ASP A 532 35.48 23.55 -12.23
C ASP A 532 34.83 24.91 -12.50
N ASN A 533 33.52 24.97 -12.53
CA ASN A 533 32.73 26.16 -12.79
C ASN A 533 33.20 26.96 -14.03
N GLY A 534 33.49 26.26 -15.09
CA GLY A 534 34.00 26.80 -16.36
C GLY A 534 35.53 26.90 -16.46
N VAL A 535 36.27 26.41 -15.48
CA VAL A 535 37.73 26.32 -15.49
C VAL A 535 38.16 24.85 -15.55
N GLU A 536 38.82 24.47 -16.64
CA GLU A 536 39.28 23.08 -16.80
C GLU A 536 40.57 22.81 -16.00
N LYS A 537 40.53 21.69 -15.29
CA LYS A 537 41.68 21.11 -14.58
C LYS A 537 41.86 19.66 -14.98
N GLN A 538 43.09 19.20 -15.11
CA GLN A 538 43.38 17.84 -15.53
C GLN A 538 44.28 17.12 -14.53
N PHE A 539 43.95 15.87 -14.26
CA PHE A 539 44.73 14.95 -13.44
C PHE A 539 45.10 13.74 -14.29
N HIS A 540 46.38 13.35 -14.29
CA HIS A 540 46.87 12.25 -15.09
C HIS A 540 47.34 11.09 -14.20
N PHE A 541 46.90 9.89 -14.55
CA PHE A 541 47.32 8.65 -13.90
C PHE A 541 47.91 7.73 -14.98
N THR A 542 49.14 7.33 -14.82
CA THR A 542 49.81 6.49 -15.81
C THR A 542 49.20 5.10 -15.93
N LYS A 543 48.60 4.61 -14.83
CA LYS A 543 47.98 3.30 -14.78
C LYS A 543 46.98 3.22 -13.61
N ILE A 544 45.86 2.56 -13.85
CA ILE A 544 44.90 2.19 -12.81
C ILE A 544 44.62 0.69 -12.91
N GLU A 545 45.08 -0.06 -11.92
CA GLU A 545 44.88 -1.51 -11.87
C GLU A 545 43.40 -1.88 -11.56
N PRO A 546 42.97 -3.09 -11.88
CA PRO A 546 41.65 -3.58 -11.52
C PRO A 546 41.33 -3.38 -10.04
N ASN A 547 40.14 -2.84 -9.74
CA ASN A 547 39.66 -2.46 -8.42
C ASN A 547 40.48 -1.38 -7.68
N GLN A 548 41.44 -0.76 -8.35
CA GLN A 548 42.22 0.32 -7.77
C GLN A 548 41.45 1.63 -7.83
N ILE A 549 41.44 2.36 -6.71
CA ILE A 549 40.92 3.71 -6.59
C ILE A 549 42.04 4.72 -6.67
N LYS A 550 41.87 5.77 -7.43
CA LYS A 550 42.76 6.96 -7.49
C LYS A 550 41.96 8.17 -7.08
N THR A 551 42.54 9.00 -6.23
CA THR A 551 41.93 10.23 -5.74
C THR A 551 42.55 11.47 -6.39
N TRP A 552 41.73 12.48 -6.55
CA TRP A 552 42.16 13.83 -6.98
C TRP A 552 41.51 14.86 -6.06
N ASN A 553 42.07 16.05 -5.97
CA ASN A 553 41.46 17.14 -5.22
C ASN A 553 41.65 18.49 -5.89
N ILE A 554 40.74 19.40 -5.64
CA ILE A 554 40.75 20.78 -6.08
C ILE A 554 40.46 21.68 -4.89
N SER A 555 41.39 22.56 -4.54
CA SER A 555 41.15 23.62 -3.55
C SER A 555 40.54 24.84 -4.22
N SER A 556 39.52 25.41 -3.60
CA SER A 556 38.81 26.60 -4.05
C SER A 556 38.41 27.49 -2.88
N ASN A 557 38.03 28.73 -3.17
CA ASN A 557 37.50 29.67 -2.20
C ASN A 557 36.11 30.05 -2.61
N ALA A 558 35.17 30.04 -1.68
CA ALA A 558 33.81 30.50 -1.89
C ALA A 558 33.81 32.05 -2.03
N SER A 559 33.94 32.53 -3.26
CA SER A 559 34.03 33.98 -3.55
C SER A 559 32.85 34.55 -4.31
N SER A 560 31.94 33.72 -4.77
CA SER A 560 30.71 34.15 -5.48
C SER A 560 29.50 33.32 -4.98
N LEU A 561 28.40 34.02 -4.76
CA LEU A 561 27.13 33.38 -4.35
C LEU A 561 26.48 32.67 -5.53
N GLY A 562 25.76 31.59 -5.24
CA GLY A 562 24.97 30.84 -6.19
C GLY A 562 25.41 29.42 -6.39
N GLU A 563 24.92 28.81 -7.46
CA GLU A 563 25.21 27.42 -7.80
C GLU A 563 26.65 27.27 -8.32
N TYR A 564 27.33 26.25 -7.79
CA TYR A 564 28.67 25.86 -8.19
C TYR A 564 28.59 24.51 -8.85
N ASN A 565 29.09 24.42 -10.10
CA ASN A 565 28.91 23.24 -10.92
C ASN A 565 30.25 22.61 -11.24
N LEU A 566 30.35 21.31 -11.10
CA LEU A 566 31.42 20.48 -11.56
C LEU A 566 30.93 19.45 -12.56
N GLU A 567 31.76 19.26 -13.60
CA GLU A 567 31.60 18.14 -14.52
C GLU A 567 32.90 17.38 -14.52
N ILE A 568 32.83 16.08 -14.38
CA ILE A 568 34.01 15.20 -14.35
C ILE A 568 33.85 14.22 -15.51
N GLU A 569 34.82 14.15 -16.33
CA GLU A 569 34.94 13.25 -17.47
C GLU A 569 36.25 12.47 -17.40
N LEU A 570 36.17 11.16 -17.60
CA LEU A 570 37.31 10.27 -17.66
C LEU A 570 37.54 9.84 -19.10
N TRP A 571 38.81 9.80 -19.48
CA TRP A 571 39.19 9.12 -20.70
C TRP A 571 40.56 8.46 -20.55
N SER A 572 40.78 7.38 -21.29
CA SER A 572 42.06 6.68 -21.34
C SER A 572 42.56 6.58 -22.78
N GLU A 573 43.82 6.13 -22.97
CA GLU A 573 44.35 5.80 -24.28
C GLU A 573 43.87 4.39 -24.73
N ASP A 574 43.13 3.69 -23.90
CA ASP A 574 42.60 2.38 -24.23
C ASP A 574 41.53 2.53 -25.31
N GLU A 575 41.57 1.68 -26.33
CA GLU A 575 40.69 1.76 -27.51
C GLU A 575 39.26 1.35 -27.17
N PHE A 576 39.04 0.55 -26.10
CA PHE A 576 37.75 0.03 -25.67
C PHE A 576 37.66 -0.03 -24.14
N GLU A 577 36.46 0.27 -23.63
CA GLU A 577 36.10 0.23 -22.23
C GLU A 577 34.75 -0.48 -22.08
N ILE A 578 34.46 -1.10 -20.92
CA ILE A 578 33.25 -1.91 -20.72
C ILE A 578 32.00 -1.03 -20.72
N ASP A 579 32.05 0.10 -20.04
CA ASP A 579 30.92 1.01 -19.92
C ASP A 579 31.39 2.48 -19.95
N PRO A 580 31.54 3.07 -21.13
CA PRO A 580 32.01 4.45 -21.25
C PRO A 580 31.01 5.51 -20.72
N GLU A 581 29.73 5.12 -20.46
CA GLU A 581 28.75 6.09 -19.94
C GLU A 581 28.99 6.39 -18.45
N ASN A 582 29.63 5.49 -17.70
CA ASN A 582 29.98 5.69 -16.30
C ASN A 582 31.25 6.54 -16.10
N ASN A 583 31.93 6.92 -17.17
CA ASN A 583 33.09 7.81 -17.20
C ASN A 583 32.70 9.27 -16.97
N TYR A 584 31.47 9.62 -16.93
CA TYR A 584 31.01 10.98 -16.71
C TYR A 584 30.14 11.06 -15.44
N THR A 585 30.40 12.11 -14.65
CA THR A 585 29.52 12.49 -13.55
C THR A 585 29.45 14.01 -13.43
N SER A 586 28.30 14.53 -13.06
CA SER A 586 28.12 15.94 -12.73
C SER A 586 27.75 16.09 -11.25
N PHE A 587 28.20 17.20 -10.67
CA PHE A 587 27.98 17.49 -9.28
C PHE A 587 27.78 18.98 -9.07
N SER A 588 26.74 19.37 -8.37
CA SER A 588 26.48 20.77 -8.03
C SER A 588 26.23 20.97 -6.54
N PHE A 589 26.55 22.16 -6.07
CA PHE A 589 26.26 22.60 -4.71
C PHE A 589 26.07 24.13 -4.69
N MET A 590 25.58 24.64 -3.58
CA MET A 590 25.32 26.08 -3.43
C MET A 590 26.38 26.76 -2.56
N ILE A 591 26.76 27.98 -2.95
CA ILE A 591 27.52 28.91 -2.14
C ILE A 591 26.59 30.02 -1.70
N PHE A 592 26.44 30.16 -0.39
CA PHE A 592 25.51 31.10 0.23
C PHE A 592 26.20 32.20 1.04
N ASP A 593 25.49 33.28 1.30
CA ASP A 593 26.00 34.36 2.15
C ASP A 593 25.98 33.94 3.62
N LYS A 594 26.77 34.60 4.42
CA LYS A 594 26.88 34.28 5.84
C LYS A 594 25.64 34.71 6.61
N VAL A 595 25.18 33.84 7.47
CA VAL A 595 23.88 33.78 8.13
C VAL A 595 23.45 34.98 8.93
N GLY A 596 22.17 35.37 8.78
CA GLY A 596 21.33 35.90 9.87
C GLY A 596 20.45 34.76 10.44
N HIS A 597 20.41 34.64 11.76
CA HIS A 597 19.70 33.53 12.43
C HIS A 597 18.19 33.74 12.37
N GLY A 598 17.44 32.82 11.81
CA GLY A 598 15.98 32.80 11.82
C GLY A 598 15.35 31.73 10.95
N TYR A 599 15.04 30.61 11.56
CA TYR A 599 14.25 29.55 10.94
C TYR A 599 12.92 29.38 11.66
N GLN A 600 11.85 29.26 10.90
CA GLN A 600 10.55 28.91 11.42
C GLN A 600 10.27 27.45 11.09
N VAL A 601 9.91 26.68 12.10
CA VAL A 601 9.48 25.28 11.93
C VAL A 601 7.97 25.23 12.01
N ASN A 602 7.36 24.75 10.94
CA ASN A 602 5.95 24.43 10.90
C ASN A 602 5.81 22.91 10.89
N THR A 603 4.95 22.39 11.72
CA THR A 603 4.61 20.97 11.72
C THR A 603 3.18 20.86 11.22
N GLU A 604 3.01 20.24 10.08
CA GLU A 604 1.69 19.84 9.61
C GLU A 604 1.36 18.50 10.27
N ASN A 605 0.16 18.41 10.84
CA ASN A 605 -0.55 17.23 11.33
C ASN A 605 -0.25 16.72 12.75
N LYS A 606 -1.32 16.25 13.37
CA LYS A 606 -1.33 15.36 14.54
C LYS A 606 -0.93 13.97 14.03
N ASN A 607 0.27 13.55 14.37
CA ASN A 607 0.74 12.23 14.00
C ASN A 607 0.23 11.22 15.03
N ILE A 608 -0.58 10.27 14.58
CA ILE A 608 -1.07 9.13 15.37
C ILE A 608 -0.08 7.97 15.17
N LEU A 609 0.43 7.42 16.27
CA LEU A 609 1.23 6.21 16.23
C LEU A 609 0.31 5.01 16.06
N GLU A 610 0.61 4.18 15.09
CA GLU A 610 -0.02 2.87 14.96
C GLU A 610 0.60 1.87 15.96
N ILE A 611 -0.19 0.89 16.40
CA ILE A 611 0.29 -0.19 17.26
C ILE A 611 0.47 -1.40 16.38
N GLU A 612 1.70 -1.87 16.26
CA GLU A 612 2.00 -3.09 15.52
C GLU A 612 2.17 -4.29 16.47
N THR A 613 1.88 -5.47 15.96
CA THR A 613 2.23 -6.72 16.64
C THR A 613 3.38 -7.38 15.88
N ASN A 614 4.48 -7.64 16.59
CA ASN A 614 5.63 -8.35 16.00
C ASN A 614 5.30 -9.83 15.73
N GLU A 615 6.21 -10.53 15.05
CA GLU A 615 6.09 -11.97 14.73
C GLU A 615 5.82 -12.88 15.95
N LYS A 616 5.99 -12.36 17.17
CA LYS A 616 5.72 -13.08 18.43
C LYS A 616 4.37 -12.73 19.04
N GLY A 617 3.59 -11.83 18.39
CA GLY A 617 2.32 -11.33 18.93
C GLY A 617 2.50 -10.34 20.09
N GLU A 618 3.65 -9.66 20.20
CA GLU A 618 3.90 -8.62 21.20
C GLU A 618 3.67 -7.26 20.55
N TYR A 619 3.00 -6.35 21.25
CA TYR A 619 2.82 -4.98 20.77
C TYR A 619 4.15 -4.25 20.61
N GLU A 620 4.28 -3.52 19.52
CA GLU A 620 5.44 -2.67 19.25
C GLU A 620 4.95 -1.31 18.72
N PHE A 621 5.61 -0.21 19.09
CA PHE A 621 5.44 1.05 18.41
C PHE A 621 6.45 1.15 17.26
N PRO A 622 6.01 1.31 16.01
CA PRO A 622 6.90 1.56 14.89
C PRO A 622 7.56 2.93 14.99
N TRP A 623 8.48 3.23 14.09
CA TRP A 623 8.95 4.60 13.91
C TRP A 623 7.82 5.46 13.37
N LEU A 624 7.46 6.50 14.11
CA LEU A 624 6.62 7.56 13.57
C LEU A 624 7.46 8.41 12.64
N GLU A 625 7.13 8.42 11.37
CA GLU A 625 7.70 9.32 10.38
C GLU A 625 6.85 10.59 10.29
N SER A 626 7.44 11.73 10.45
CA SER A 626 6.77 13.03 10.36
C SER A 626 7.59 13.98 9.51
N TYR A 627 6.94 14.65 8.58
CA TYR A 627 7.54 15.72 7.81
C TYR A 627 7.36 17.04 8.54
N ILE A 628 8.44 17.75 8.75
CA ILE A 628 8.42 19.13 9.26
C ILE A 628 8.84 20.09 8.14
N ILE A 629 8.18 21.23 8.07
CA ILE A 629 8.53 22.28 7.11
C ILE A 629 9.37 23.32 7.84
N ILE A 630 10.59 23.50 7.37
CA ILE A 630 11.50 24.50 7.89
C ILE A 630 11.60 25.63 6.87
N ASN A 631 11.18 26.83 7.29
CA ASN A 631 11.25 28.04 6.49
C ASN A 631 12.46 28.88 6.92
N ASN A 632 13.35 29.18 5.99
CA ASN A 632 14.40 30.17 6.19
C ASN A 632 13.79 31.58 6.10
N LEU A 633 13.79 32.32 7.18
CA LEU A 633 13.22 33.68 7.24
C LEU A 633 14.12 34.71 6.53
N GLU A 634 15.36 34.34 6.22
CA GLU A 634 16.33 35.15 5.47
C GLU A 634 16.85 34.37 4.26
N PRO A 635 16.09 34.31 3.15
CA PRO A 635 16.41 33.45 2.00
C PRO A 635 17.76 33.70 1.32
N GLN A 636 18.38 34.85 1.60
CA GLN A 636 19.71 35.20 1.07
C GLN A 636 20.87 34.63 1.89
N SER A 637 20.56 34.05 3.04
CA SER A 637 21.54 33.48 3.98
C SER A 637 21.14 32.06 4.38
N TRP A 638 22.10 31.21 4.68
CA TRP A 638 21.89 29.82 5.09
C TRP A 638 23.01 29.34 5.99
N ASP A 639 22.75 28.28 6.74
CA ASP A 639 23.75 27.57 7.51
C ASP A 639 23.49 26.07 7.51
N TYR A 640 24.46 25.28 7.98
CA TYR A 640 24.22 23.89 8.33
C TYR A 640 23.42 23.85 9.61
N ILE A 641 22.26 23.23 9.53
CA ILE A 641 21.35 23.11 10.65
C ILE A 641 21.22 21.63 10.98
N SER A 642 21.47 21.29 12.23
CA SER A 642 21.08 20.01 12.81
C SER A 642 19.79 20.17 13.60
N ILE A 643 19.05 19.07 13.74
CA ILE A 643 17.81 19.05 14.51
C ILE A 643 18.04 18.22 15.76
N GLU A 644 17.85 18.84 16.91
CA GLU A 644 17.86 18.17 18.20
C GLU A 644 16.42 18.10 18.74
N ALA A 645 16.03 16.98 19.33
CA ALA A 645 14.73 16.83 19.97
C ALA A 645 14.83 16.72 21.48
N THR A 646 13.95 17.40 22.18
CA THR A 646 13.79 17.20 23.62
C THR A 646 12.76 16.10 23.84
N LEU A 647 13.24 14.91 24.20
CA LEU A 647 12.45 13.69 24.29
C LEU A 647 12.07 13.35 25.74
N PRO A 648 10.91 12.69 25.97
CA PRO A 648 10.67 11.94 27.18
C PRO A 648 11.69 10.82 27.38
N ASP A 649 11.78 10.28 28.58
CA ASP A 649 12.74 9.23 28.93
C ASP A 649 12.60 7.99 28.04
N ASN A 650 13.73 7.52 27.52
CA ASN A 650 13.87 6.35 26.64
C ASN A 650 13.20 6.44 25.25
N TRP A 651 12.71 7.60 24.85
CA TRP A 651 12.30 7.82 23.47
C TRP A 651 13.53 7.97 22.56
N THR A 652 13.37 7.61 21.28
CA THR A 652 14.43 7.76 20.26
C THR A 652 13.97 8.73 19.18
N PHE A 653 14.94 9.47 18.65
CA PHE A 653 14.75 10.45 17.59
C PHE A 653 15.85 10.30 16.54
N GLU A 654 15.46 10.44 15.28
CA GLU A 654 16.38 10.48 14.13
C GLU A 654 15.97 11.60 13.19
N SER A 655 16.95 12.26 12.62
CA SER A 655 16.78 13.26 11.57
C SER A 655 18.04 13.29 10.69
N GLU A 656 18.01 14.01 9.59
CA GLU A 656 19.26 14.30 8.84
C GLU A 656 20.18 15.18 9.68
N ASP A 657 21.44 14.80 9.77
CA ASP A 657 22.43 15.48 10.64
C ASP A 657 22.82 16.87 10.16
N PHE A 658 22.85 17.11 8.84
CA PHE A 658 23.22 18.41 8.27
C PHE A 658 22.23 18.79 7.20
N LEU A 659 21.34 19.68 7.55
CA LEU A 659 20.33 20.23 6.66
C LEU A 659 20.82 21.50 6.01
N HIS A 660 20.42 21.64 4.77
CA HIS A 660 20.68 22.80 3.98
C HIS A 660 19.33 23.42 3.56
N ILE A 661 19.02 24.57 4.09
CA ILE A 661 17.72 25.20 3.92
C ILE A 661 17.86 26.58 3.29
N THR A 662 17.46 26.73 2.03
CA THR A 662 17.55 27.99 1.29
C THR A 662 16.32 28.86 1.43
N GLN A 663 15.14 28.27 1.33
CA GLN A 663 13.85 28.96 1.48
C GLN A 663 12.92 28.13 2.35
N GLU A 664 12.28 27.13 1.79
CA GLU A 664 11.41 26.17 2.46
C GLU A 664 11.90 24.77 2.16
N THR A 665 11.98 23.95 3.17
CA THR A 665 12.43 22.56 3.00
C THR A 665 11.60 21.65 3.89
N SER A 666 11.08 20.58 3.31
CA SER A 666 10.42 19.51 4.05
C SER A 666 11.49 18.51 4.52
N VAL A 667 11.50 18.22 5.80
CA VAL A 667 12.50 17.36 6.42
C VAL A 667 11.82 16.22 7.16
N LEU A 668 12.22 15.00 6.86
CA LEU A 668 11.74 13.81 7.57
C LEU A 668 12.40 13.72 8.94
N VAL A 669 11.58 13.64 9.98
CA VAL A 669 12.00 13.31 11.35
C VAL A 669 11.33 12.01 11.77
N ARG A 670 12.05 11.18 12.51
CA ARG A 670 11.56 9.90 13.00
C ARG A 670 11.57 9.90 14.52
N ILE A 671 10.47 9.46 15.11
CA ILE A 671 10.29 9.44 16.57
C ILE A 671 9.77 8.05 16.96
N LYS A 672 10.37 7.44 17.96
CA LYS A 672 9.92 6.13 18.46
C LYS A 672 9.81 6.15 19.98
N PRO A 673 8.61 6.03 20.56
CA PRO A 673 8.43 5.81 21.99
C PRO A 673 8.78 4.37 22.36
N PRO A 674 9.22 4.13 23.61
CA PRO A 674 9.39 2.78 24.11
C PRO A 674 8.04 2.11 24.37
N LEU A 675 7.99 0.80 24.30
CA LEU A 675 6.83 0.05 24.73
C LEU A 675 6.52 0.35 26.21
N GLY A 676 5.25 0.50 26.54
CA GLY A 676 4.80 0.91 27.87
C GLY A 676 4.67 2.43 28.06
N THR A 677 4.84 3.20 27.01
CA THR A 677 4.47 4.63 27.07
C THR A 677 2.94 4.72 27.24
N GLU A 678 2.50 5.53 28.22
CA GLU A 678 1.08 5.74 28.48
C GLU A 678 0.41 6.43 27.29
N THR A 679 -0.87 6.12 27.07
CA THR A 679 -1.68 6.76 26.03
C THR A 679 -1.89 8.22 26.38
N ASP A 680 -1.38 9.13 25.55
CA ASP A 680 -1.53 10.57 25.70
C ASP A 680 -1.01 11.28 24.43
N GLU A 681 -1.27 12.60 24.39
CA GLU A 681 -0.67 13.52 23.41
C GLU A 681 0.66 14.07 23.95
N TYR A 682 1.77 13.66 23.31
CA TYR A 682 3.11 14.10 23.68
C TYR A 682 3.61 15.19 22.73
N LYS A 683 4.11 16.29 23.29
CA LYS A 683 4.72 17.38 22.52
C LYS A 683 6.23 17.26 22.56
N ILE A 684 6.82 16.97 21.44
CA ILE A 684 8.28 16.86 21.24
C ILE A 684 8.79 18.20 20.72
N ASN A 685 9.58 18.89 21.52
CA ASN A 685 10.19 20.14 21.11
C ASN A 685 11.43 19.86 20.27
N LEU A 686 11.50 20.49 19.12
CA LEU A 686 12.63 20.46 18.20
C LEU A 686 13.41 21.76 18.32
N ASN A 687 14.73 21.65 18.38
CA ASN A 687 15.65 22.78 18.33
C ASN A 687 16.50 22.67 17.08
N LEU A 688 16.51 23.68 16.26
CA LEU A 688 17.44 23.81 15.15
C LEU A 688 18.71 24.42 15.68
N ILE A 689 19.83 23.72 15.48
CA ILE A 689 21.14 24.14 15.97
C ILE A 689 22.02 24.43 14.77
N ASP A 690 22.61 25.61 14.74
CA ASP A 690 23.55 26.00 13.68
C ASP A 690 24.92 25.33 13.85
N ARG A 691 25.81 25.52 12.88
CA ARG A 691 27.19 24.95 12.90
C ARG A 691 28.02 25.42 14.10
N ASN A 692 27.63 26.50 14.73
CA ASN A 692 28.34 27.05 15.90
C ASN A 692 27.75 26.58 17.23
N GLY A 693 26.74 25.70 17.18
CA GLY A 693 26.04 25.18 18.34
C GLY A 693 25.00 26.14 18.93
N LEU A 694 24.60 27.18 18.18
CA LEU A 694 23.60 28.15 18.62
C LEU A 694 22.22 27.77 18.10
N GLN A 695 21.20 28.00 18.92
CA GLN A 695 19.82 27.75 18.56
C GLN A 695 19.37 28.75 17.47
N ALA A 696 19.02 28.25 16.32
CA ALA A 696 18.61 29.01 15.14
C ALA A 696 17.08 28.99 14.91
N GLY A 697 16.37 28.12 15.56
CA GLY A 697 14.92 28.01 15.47
C GLY A 697 14.35 26.94 16.40
N THR A 698 13.03 26.92 16.56
CA THR A 698 12.33 25.91 17.37
C THR A 698 11.04 25.49 16.68
N GLY A 699 10.64 24.26 16.91
CA GLY A 699 9.36 23.73 16.50
C GLY A 699 8.84 22.69 17.48
N THR A 700 7.66 22.15 17.23
CA THR A 700 7.08 21.12 18.09
C THR A 700 6.39 20.09 17.19
N VAL A 701 6.69 18.82 17.39
CA VAL A 701 5.95 17.70 16.80
C VAL A 701 5.04 17.13 17.87
N THR A 702 3.78 16.96 17.53
CA THR A 702 2.81 16.31 18.40
C THR A 702 2.71 14.84 18.06
N VAL A 703 2.91 13.97 19.02
CA VAL A 703 2.82 12.52 18.90
C VAL A 703 1.67 12.02 19.75
N ASN A 704 0.66 11.44 19.12
CA ASN A 704 -0.45 10.80 19.82
C ASN A 704 -0.11 9.32 20.00
N VAL A 705 0.05 8.90 21.25
CA VAL A 705 0.27 7.49 21.60
C VAL A 705 -1.09 6.85 21.85
N PRO A 706 -1.53 5.91 20.98
CA PRO A 706 -2.83 5.29 21.09
C PRO A 706 -2.90 4.36 22.30
N GLN A 707 -4.12 4.08 22.72
CA GLN A 707 -4.35 3.11 23.79
C GLN A 707 -4.31 1.68 23.24
N TYR A 708 -3.49 0.83 23.82
CA TYR A 708 -3.66 -0.62 23.69
C TYR A 708 -4.17 -1.21 25.00
N TYR A 709 -4.92 -2.28 24.86
CA TYR A 709 -5.60 -2.93 25.96
C TYR A 709 -4.90 -4.24 26.33
N GLY A 710 -4.88 -4.54 27.61
CA GLY A 710 -4.34 -5.80 28.09
C GLY A 710 -4.80 -6.07 29.52
N VAL A 711 -5.00 -7.31 29.86
CA VAL A 711 -5.37 -7.69 31.23
C VAL A 711 -4.67 -8.97 31.67
N GLY A 712 -4.23 -8.99 32.89
CA GLY A 712 -3.68 -10.16 33.57
C GLY A 712 -4.53 -10.56 34.77
N ILE A 713 -4.62 -11.84 35.04
CA ILE A 713 -5.30 -12.38 36.22
C ILE A 713 -4.44 -13.42 36.89
N ARG A 714 -4.34 -13.35 38.21
CA ARG A 714 -3.76 -14.39 39.07
C ARG A 714 -4.65 -14.59 40.28
N ALA A 715 -4.76 -15.81 40.79
CA ALA A 715 -5.58 -16.13 41.95
C ALA A 715 -4.87 -17.10 42.87
N GLU A 716 -5.08 -16.92 44.18
CA GLU A 716 -4.54 -17.81 45.20
C GLU A 716 -5.53 -17.98 46.37
N ASN A 717 -5.49 -19.14 46.99
CA ASN A 717 -6.21 -19.44 48.23
C ASN A 717 -5.38 -19.02 49.41
N ILE A 718 -5.92 -18.15 50.29
CA ILE A 718 -5.28 -17.75 51.53
C ILE A 718 -6.25 -17.96 52.71
N GLY A 719 -6.17 -19.09 53.38
CA GLY A 719 -7.08 -19.44 54.49
C GLY A 719 -8.52 -19.60 54.00
N ASP A 720 -9.46 -18.78 54.56
CA ASP A 720 -10.87 -18.78 54.21
C ASP A 720 -11.25 -17.75 53.13
N GLU A 721 -10.28 -17.17 52.45
CA GLU A 721 -10.44 -16.19 51.40
C GLU A 721 -9.73 -16.63 50.12
N VAL A 722 -10.24 -16.20 48.97
CA VAL A 722 -9.60 -16.27 47.67
C VAL A 722 -9.14 -14.87 47.32
N ASN A 723 -7.84 -14.69 47.07
CA ASN A 723 -7.33 -13.44 46.51
C ASN A 723 -7.25 -13.54 45.01
N ILE A 724 -7.86 -12.64 44.29
CA ILE A 724 -7.82 -12.53 42.83
C ILE A 724 -7.15 -11.18 42.52
N ILE A 725 -5.95 -11.26 41.98
CA ILE A 725 -5.20 -10.07 41.58
C ILE A 725 -5.35 -9.90 40.11
N ILE A 726 -5.82 -8.72 39.70
CA ILE A 726 -6.04 -8.35 38.31
C ILE A 726 -5.15 -7.14 38.03
N GLN A 727 -4.45 -7.20 36.92
CA GLN A 727 -3.56 -6.13 36.45
C GLN A 727 -4.01 -5.64 35.09
N ASN A 728 -4.12 -4.33 34.95
CA ASN A 728 -4.23 -3.68 33.64
C ASN A 728 -2.85 -3.75 32.96
N ASN A 729 -2.72 -4.51 31.89
CA ASN A 729 -1.48 -4.61 31.11
C ASN A 729 -1.48 -3.66 29.92
N GLY A 730 -2.56 -2.88 29.75
CA GLY A 730 -2.67 -1.82 28.75
C GLY A 730 -1.93 -0.54 29.16
N ASN A 731 -1.71 0.35 28.20
CA ASN A 731 -1.00 1.62 28.42
C ASN A 731 -1.92 2.80 28.74
N GLY A 732 -3.17 2.56 29.00
CA GLY A 732 -4.14 3.58 29.39
C GLY A 732 -5.15 3.04 30.41
N LYS A 733 -5.96 3.96 30.93
CA LYS A 733 -7.04 3.62 31.85
C LYS A 733 -8.05 2.71 31.18
N ASP A 734 -8.46 1.63 31.86
CA ASP A 734 -9.51 0.72 31.38
C ASP A 734 -10.46 0.32 32.52
N SER A 735 -11.65 -0.09 32.16
CA SER A 735 -12.66 -0.64 33.04
C SER A 735 -12.76 -2.14 32.84
N PHE A 736 -12.92 -2.87 33.90
CA PHE A 736 -12.93 -4.33 33.86
C PHE A 736 -14.17 -4.92 34.52
N LYS A 737 -14.59 -6.08 34.00
CA LYS A 737 -15.62 -6.92 34.59
C LYS A 737 -15.04 -8.27 34.97
N LEU A 738 -15.14 -8.64 36.25
CA LEU A 738 -14.79 -9.97 36.73
C LEU A 738 -16.01 -10.87 36.84
N GLU A 739 -15.96 -11.98 36.13
CA GLU A 739 -17.00 -13.01 36.14
C GLU A 739 -16.48 -14.28 36.83
N LYS A 740 -17.38 -15.00 37.49
CA LYS A 740 -17.04 -16.29 38.11
C LYS A 740 -17.97 -17.38 37.63
N ASN A 741 -17.45 -18.54 37.36
CA ASN A 741 -18.21 -19.77 37.14
C ASN A 741 -17.73 -20.80 38.17
N LEU A 742 -18.63 -21.17 39.08
CA LEU A 742 -18.34 -22.05 40.20
C LEU A 742 -18.90 -23.45 39.97
N GLU A 743 -18.18 -24.48 40.35
CA GLU A 743 -18.70 -25.84 40.36
C GLU A 743 -19.97 -25.94 41.22
N GLU A 744 -20.90 -26.78 40.80
CA GLU A 744 -22.16 -26.97 41.51
C GLU A 744 -21.94 -27.37 42.97
N GLY A 745 -22.51 -26.62 43.87
CA GLY A 745 -22.36 -26.80 45.34
C GLY A 745 -21.33 -25.90 46.00
N LEU A 746 -20.50 -25.17 45.24
CA LEU A 746 -19.60 -24.15 45.79
C LEU A 746 -20.30 -22.79 45.81
N THR A 747 -20.14 -22.05 46.90
CA THR A 747 -20.57 -20.64 47.05
C THR A 747 -19.37 -19.77 47.42
N LEU A 748 -19.25 -18.66 46.71
CA LEU A 748 -18.21 -17.66 46.93
C LEU A 748 -18.74 -16.29 46.46
N TYR A 749 -18.51 -15.26 47.24
CA TYR A 749 -18.89 -13.87 46.91
C TYR A 749 -17.65 -13.06 46.64
N LEU A 750 -17.66 -12.30 45.54
CA LEU A 750 -16.57 -11.36 45.21
C LEU A 750 -16.87 -10.01 45.84
N THR A 751 -15.85 -9.36 46.39
CA THR A 751 -15.97 -8.02 47.00
C THR A 751 -16.26 -6.97 45.97
N GLU A 752 -15.81 -7.20 44.72
CA GLU A 752 -16.00 -6.29 43.60
C GLU A 752 -16.06 -7.09 42.29
N THR A 753 -16.86 -6.63 41.34
CA THR A 753 -16.97 -7.28 40.02
C THR A 753 -16.85 -6.31 38.84
N TYR A 754 -16.86 -4.99 39.13
CA TYR A 754 -16.62 -3.92 38.15
C TYR A 754 -15.67 -2.89 38.81
N PHE A 755 -14.57 -2.57 38.14
CA PHE A 755 -13.54 -1.66 38.66
C PHE A 755 -12.79 -1.02 37.50
N GLU A 756 -12.14 0.11 37.79
CA GLU A 756 -11.29 0.82 36.85
C GLU A 756 -9.84 0.73 37.32
N LEU A 757 -8.91 0.59 36.39
CA LEU A 757 -7.47 0.58 36.67
C LEU A 757 -6.78 1.55 35.71
N GLU A 758 -5.87 2.35 36.23
CA GLU A 758 -4.96 3.15 35.44
C GLU A 758 -3.97 2.21 34.68
N ALA A 759 -3.17 2.78 33.76
CA ALA A 759 -2.15 2.02 33.02
C ALA A 759 -1.24 1.25 34.00
N PHE A 760 -1.08 -0.05 33.78
CA PHE A 760 -0.22 -0.95 34.56
C PHE A 760 -0.59 -1.11 36.04
N GLU A 761 -1.71 -0.56 36.49
CA GLU A 761 -2.20 -0.67 37.87
C GLU A 761 -2.76 -2.08 38.15
N GLU A 762 -2.66 -2.52 39.38
CA GLU A 762 -3.25 -3.79 39.84
C GLU A 762 -4.24 -3.58 41.00
N ILE A 763 -5.26 -4.45 41.04
CA ILE A 763 -6.22 -4.53 42.14
C ILE A 763 -6.27 -5.95 42.72
N ASN A 764 -6.48 -6.03 44.03
CA ASN A 764 -6.74 -7.28 44.70
C ASN A 764 -8.22 -7.40 45.11
N ILE A 765 -8.95 -8.32 44.46
CA ILE A 765 -10.37 -8.58 44.72
C ILE A 765 -10.46 -9.83 45.58
N LYS A 766 -11.18 -9.77 46.69
CA LYS A 766 -11.36 -10.89 47.57
C LYS A 766 -12.60 -11.68 47.25
N GLY A 767 -12.44 -13.01 47.23
CA GLY A 767 -13.54 -13.97 47.33
C GLY A 767 -13.76 -14.38 48.78
N ILE A 768 -14.91 -14.04 49.30
CA ILE A 768 -15.29 -14.26 50.71
C ILE A 768 -16.53 -15.15 50.84
N GLY A 769 -16.79 -15.66 52.03
CA GLY A 769 -17.97 -16.49 52.28
C GLY A 769 -17.92 -17.84 51.56
N ILE A 770 -16.74 -18.42 51.46
CA ILE A 770 -16.50 -19.69 50.75
C ILE A 770 -17.18 -20.83 51.52
N GLN A 771 -18.13 -21.50 50.88
CA GLN A 771 -18.85 -22.65 51.43
C GLN A 771 -19.07 -23.70 50.35
N GLY A 772 -18.81 -24.96 50.67
CA GLY A 772 -19.11 -26.12 49.82
C GLY A 772 -20.20 -26.99 50.46
N ASN A 773 -21.07 -27.56 49.66
CA ASN A 773 -22.11 -28.49 50.12
C ASN A 773 -21.53 -29.81 50.62
N GLU A 774 -20.34 -30.15 50.18
CA GLU A 774 -19.60 -31.37 50.55
C GLU A 774 -18.14 -31.05 50.84
N SER A 775 -17.49 -31.90 51.62
CA SER A 775 -16.03 -31.82 51.90
C SER A 775 -15.28 -32.44 50.72
N LYS A 776 -14.90 -31.64 49.76
CA LYS A 776 -14.15 -32.03 48.57
C LYS A 776 -13.44 -30.81 47.96
N ASN A 777 -12.61 -31.07 46.96
CA ASN A 777 -12.08 -30.02 46.11
C ASN A 777 -13.13 -29.58 45.09
N TYR A 778 -13.34 -28.26 45.00
CA TYR A 778 -14.24 -27.64 44.01
C TYR A 778 -13.42 -26.79 43.05
N ASP A 779 -13.85 -26.76 41.79
CA ASP A 779 -13.22 -25.91 40.82
C ASP A 779 -13.99 -24.56 40.70
N ALA A 780 -13.22 -23.48 40.70
CA ALA A 780 -13.71 -22.12 40.46
C ALA A 780 -12.97 -21.54 39.28
N HIS A 781 -13.72 -21.09 38.30
CA HIS A 781 -13.18 -20.45 37.10
C HIS A 781 -13.52 -18.96 37.12
N PHE A 782 -12.51 -18.11 37.00
CA PHE A 782 -12.64 -16.66 37.00
C PHE A 782 -12.21 -16.13 35.64
N VAL A 783 -13.02 -15.20 35.09
CA VAL A 783 -12.75 -14.55 33.82
C VAL A 783 -12.83 -13.04 34.04
N VAL A 784 -11.78 -12.32 33.73
CA VAL A 784 -11.81 -10.86 33.69
C VAL A 784 -11.83 -10.41 32.23
N LYS A 785 -12.70 -9.44 31.94
CA LYS A 785 -12.87 -8.86 30.59
C LYS A 785 -12.67 -7.37 30.65
N SER A 786 -11.93 -6.83 29.70
CA SER A 786 -11.89 -5.41 29.43
C SER A 786 -13.27 -4.95 28.94
N ILE A 787 -13.70 -3.78 29.38
CA ILE A 787 -14.91 -3.12 28.87
C ILE A 787 -14.54 -2.18 27.71
N GLY A 788 -13.35 -1.60 27.75
CA GLY A 788 -12.81 -0.75 26.68
C GLY A 788 -12.51 -1.52 25.41
N ASN A 789 -12.15 -2.82 25.54
CA ASN A 789 -12.01 -3.72 24.38
C ASN A 789 -12.47 -5.13 24.75
N GLN A 790 -13.65 -5.51 24.25
CA GLN A 790 -14.29 -6.79 24.62
C GLN A 790 -13.54 -8.04 24.18
N ASN A 791 -12.60 -7.92 23.25
CA ASN A 791 -11.75 -9.02 22.81
C ASN A 791 -10.61 -9.32 23.80
N ILE A 792 -10.35 -8.44 24.76
CA ILE A 792 -9.31 -8.58 25.76
C ILE A 792 -9.89 -9.19 27.02
N SER A 793 -9.46 -10.42 27.32
CA SER A 793 -9.84 -11.12 28.52
C SER A 793 -8.70 -11.99 29.04
N ALA A 794 -8.70 -12.26 30.33
CA ALA A 794 -7.84 -13.26 30.94
C ALA A 794 -8.67 -14.16 31.88
N GLU A 795 -8.28 -15.40 31.99
CA GLU A 795 -8.98 -16.39 32.79
C GLU A 795 -8.04 -17.21 33.67
N ILE A 796 -8.55 -17.68 34.79
CA ILE A 796 -7.81 -18.54 35.68
C ILE A 796 -8.74 -19.58 36.32
N ASN A 797 -8.25 -20.80 36.46
CA ASN A 797 -8.89 -21.88 37.20
C ASN A 797 -8.19 -22.03 38.57
N LEU A 798 -9.00 -22.08 39.61
CA LEU A 798 -8.54 -22.28 40.97
C LEU A 798 -9.30 -23.46 41.58
N THR A 799 -8.57 -24.41 42.18
CA THR A 799 -9.19 -25.49 42.94
C THR A 799 -9.26 -25.08 44.42
N ILE A 800 -10.44 -25.10 45.00
CA ILE A 800 -10.74 -24.68 46.38
C ILE A 800 -11.02 -25.94 47.18
N ASP A 801 -10.19 -26.20 48.22
CA ASP A 801 -10.34 -27.34 49.09
C ASP A 801 -11.25 -26.99 50.29
N ILE A 802 -12.42 -27.62 50.37
CA ILE A 802 -13.37 -27.47 51.45
C ILE A 802 -13.29 -28.63 52.40
N ASN A 803 -12.48 -28.49 53.47
CA ASN A 803 -12.37 -29.46 54.51
C ASN A 803 -13.23 -29.08 55.76
N GLN A 804 -14.19 -29.92 56.16
CA GLN A 804 -15.06 -29.69 57.33
C GLN A 804 -14.40 -29.99 58.68
N THR A 805 -13.09 -30.13 58.76
CA THR A 805 -12.37 -30.34 60.00
C THR A 805 -11.14 -29.45 60.12
N GLY A 806 -11.22 -28.50 61.06
CA GLY A 806 -10.21 -27.82 61.87
C GLY A 806 -8.79 -27.73 61.32
N ILE A 807 -8.42 -26.49 61.06
CA ILE A 807 -7.09 -25.88 61.16
C ILE A 807 -5.89 -26.81 61.00
N GLU A 808 -5.30 -26.88 59.80
CA GLU A 808 -3.87 -27.01 59.58
C GLU A 808 -3.49 -26.34 58.24
N GLU A 809 -2.54 -25.41 58.32
CA GLU A 809 -1.97 -24.72 57.21
C GLU A 809 -1.33 -25.70 56.20
N ARG A 810 -1.79 -25.69 54.97
CA ARG A 810 -0.98 -26.16 53.83
C ARG A 810 -1.10 -25.22 52.67
N ASN A 811 -0.10 -24.37 52.50
CA ASN A 811 0.12 -23.62 51.28
C ASN A 811 0.38 -24.61 50.13
N THR A 812 -0.54 -24.69 49.19
CA THR A 812 -0.29 -25.33 47.91
C THR A 812 -0.66 -24.33 46.82
N ILE A 813 0.38 -23.70 46.24
CA ILE A 813 0.24 -22.85 45.06
C ILE A 813 0.15 -23.78 43.85
N SER A 814 -0.97 -23.76 43.20
CA SER A 814 -1.11 -24.37 41.87
C SER A 814 -1.47 -23.27 40.90
N VAL A 815 -0.46 -22.67 40.25
CA VAL A 815 -0.66 -21.72 39.14
C VAL A 815 -0.62 -22.51 37.85
N ILE A 816 -1.74 -22.69 37.22
CA ILE A 816 -1.83 -23.12 35.81
C ILE A 816 -2.17 -21.90 34.96
N LEU A 817 -1.16 -21.35 34.33
CA LEU A 817 -1.31 -20.30 33.29
C LEU A 817 -1.79 -20.96 32.01
N ALA A 818 -3.05 -20.74 31.66
CA ALA A 818 -3.55 -20.99 30.33
C ALA A 818 -4.08 -19.66 29.78
N GLY A 819 -3.22 -18.91 29.15
CA GLY A 819 -3.57 -17.69 28.44
C GLY A 819 -2.93 -17.73 27.07
N VAL A 820 -3.72 -17.70 26.03
CA VAL A 820 -3.26 -17.46 24.66
C VAL A 820 -3.16 -15.95 24.49
N GLY A 821 -1.91 -15.45 24.31
CA GLY A 821 -1.62 -14.06 24.03
C GLY A 821 -0.91 -13.31 25.17
N ILE A 822 0.37 -12.97 24.94
CA ILE A 822 1.20 -12.02 25.69
C ILE A 822 1.92 -12.61 26.94
N LEU A 823 2.86 -13.49 26.73
CA LEU A 823 3.82 -13.94 27.77
C LEU A 823 5.16 -13.16 27.78
N GLY A 824 5.34 -12.13 26.97
CA GLY A 824 6.64 -11.44 26.82
C GLY A 824 6.93 -10.31 27.82
N ILE A 825 5.92 -9.60 28.30
CA ILE A 825 6.11 -8.33 29.02
C ILE A 825 6.38 -8.51 30.52
N VAL A 826 5.82 -9.54 31.14
CA VAL A 826 5.91 -9.73 32.59
C VAL A 826 7.33 -10.06 33.05
N TYR A 827 8.14 -10.70 32.21
CA TYR A 827 9.51 -11.10 32.58
C TYR A 827 10.53 -9.96 32.60
N LEU A 828 10.34 -8.94 31.74
CA LEU A 828 11.28 -7.81 31.64
C LEU A 828 11.07 -6.73 32.70
N ILE A 829 9.84 -6.53 33.18
CA ILE A 829 9.52 -5.53 34.24
C ILE A 829 9.98 -6.03 35.62
N TYR A 830 9.94 -7.35 35.86
CA TYR A 830 10.37 -7.91 37.14
C TYR A 830 11.88 -7.85 37.37
N GLN A 831 12.70 -7.96 36.30
CA GLN A 831 14.17 -7.87 36.45
C GLN A 831 14.68 -6.43 36.68
N ARG A 832 13.94 -5.38 36.36
CA ARG A 832 14.39 -3.98 36.56
C ARG A 832 14.04 -3.39 37.94
N ARG A 833 13.28 -4.09 38.79
CA ARG A 833 12.96 -3.65 40.17
C ARG A 833 13.83 -4.28 41.23
N VAL A 834 14.80 -5.11 40.88
CA VAL A 834 15.69 -5.85 41.85
C VAL A 834 17.17 -5.49 41.62
N GLU A 835 17.49 -4.48 40.81
CA GLU A 835 18.81 -3.83 40.78
C GLU A 835 18.72 -2.34 41.12
#